data_18167e12bfb3b6dbe41f6bccb5bc31b1
#
_entry.id   18167e12bfb3b6dbe41f6bccb5bc31b1
#
_cell.length_a   1.000
_cell.length_b   1.000
_cell.length_c   1.000
_cell.angle_alpha   90.00
_cell.angle_beta   90.00
_cell.angle_gamma   90.00
#
_symmetry.space_group_name_H-M   'P 1'
#
loop_
_entity.id
_entity.type
_entity.pdbx_description
1 polymer ?
#
loop_
_entity_poly.entity_id
_entity_poly.type
_entity_poly.pdbx_seq_one_letter_code
_entity_poly.pdbx_strand_id
1 'polypeptide(L)'
;ARFKVKMQLTSKDAKEVIKQRLLAKSNNALSALGAMYDRYKDDFPVLFDFADGSKRYVNYRDEDDFVDTYPFVPYQFELFISAMRGLSDYNAFTGRHHSTGARSMLGVFQEVGVELNRGDGSTEGQDLATFDSMFEGLRNSLKSEVYGAISTAETNLANMPMAIRVLKALLLVKYCKDFRATSGNLRVLLYGSFKQNTATLEQEIKDALAELERQLYIRRNPNSNVYEYLTDDEKDIEKEIRNTEIQTSDVRDKIGEAFKDIVGASRTAYENGAFSHAFPYNLKVNGDAIGRGGNDLTLDIVTDAPSGIADIPASGPKTLTVALHDPNAFLNDVAMFVKTNKYVNQASGTGEVRGTIISDKRAMLNGQSRKLRSDLEGLIGEARFYVSGVDVTESVSGTGKTAVECAMGELVRRSYTGLQQITQNYSDSDVYNSCLPAQTLIDLPLPEYAQTVLSWIGLMGSGCSVTVGGEGTASLTAHFTKDEYGWPDVAVHNAVATLYAAGRIEIRKAGALLEGASLAQALKTGRDMDKLVVSKVEAVPPERLAKIKSAYRNLVGTNPVGGDAKTIAGELASHLEQEVPTFRDAQGRASAYPFAAEFAEKVGKLDRARGAVSGDWKWIVDQFPESADGLTEAKADLSRMKQFIEGSQLAAKWNEVREFGESGLSEMRDLGIDVPVELEGALAVAGDPECYKSREIPRAAGAVRRAKDEIDRARESLRAGVAGELDEYRASFESTCDLNALPEESRRMFAELFERTADKLSVERSPLRIRTFLESFKRDNAARIVALLNPPELESSSEPDAAETDEASGGPRPEPARPQAPRTCELSSLRVGAYSRPTIKSRQDVDDYLEALRAELEAKVDDGIIVTR
;
A
#
# COMPACT_ATOMS: atom_id res chain seq x y z
N ALA A 1 42.25 12.50 71.46
CA ALA A 1 41.13 13.43 71.45
C ALA A 1 40.91 13.93 72.84
N ARG A 2 41.04 15.25 73.11
CA ARG A 2 40.89 15.91 74.41
C ARG A 2 39.42 16.03 74.91
N PHE A 3 38.44 15.79 74.07
CA PHE A 3 37.05 15.92 74.42
C PHE A 3 36.24 14.65 74.12
N LYS A 4 35.55 14.07 75.09
CA LYS A 4 34.75 12.86 74.97
C LYS A 4 33.38 13.13 74.28
N VAL A 5 32.91 14.33 74.21
CA VAL A 5 31.67 14.74 73.60
C VAL A 5 31.97 15.84 72.54
N LYS A 6 31.68 15.55 71.27
CA LYS A 6 31.68 16.56 70.23
C LYS A 6 30.23 16.95 69.99
N MET A 7 29.81 18.09 70.44
CA MET A 7 28.58 18.72 69.99
C MET A 7 28.93 19.61 68.76
N GLN A 8 28.31 19.31 67.59
CA GLN A 8 28.35 20.18 66.43
C GLN A 8 27.29 21.24 66.64
N LEU A 9 27.69 22.51 66.60
CA LEU A 9 26.77 23.61 66.52
C LEU A 9 26.02 23.57 65.20
N THR A 10 24.69 23.46 65.28
CA THR A 10 23.84 23.50 64.09
C THR A 10 23.52 24.94 63.73
N SER A 11 23.00 25.18 62.53
CA SER A 11 22.59 26.52 62.08
C SER A 11 21.41 27.07 62.90
N LYS A 12 20.63 26.25 63.57
CA LYS A 12 19.59 26.64 64.53
C LYS A 12 20.22 27.16 65.85
N ASP A 13 21.26 26.49 66.30
CA ASP A 13 21.99 26.90 67.50
C ASP A 13 22.70 28.22 67.23
N ALA A 14 23.26 28.46 66.02
CA ALA A 14 23.87 29.71 65.63
C ALA A 14 22.88 30.89 65.68
N LYS A 15 21.68 30.74 65.19
CA LYS A 15 20.61 31.74 65.27
C LYS A 15 20.32 32.12 66.74
N GLU A 16 20.22 31.17 67.62
CA GLU A 16 19.91 31.37 69.03
C GLU A 16 21.10 32.09 69.72
N VAL A 17 22.32 31.68 69.46
CA VAL A 17 23.51 32.35 69.98
C VAL A 17 23.61 33.82 69.51
N ILE A 18 23.24 34.11 68.22
CA ILE A 18 23.18 35.47 67.71
C ILE A 18 22.14 36.25 68.50
N LYS A 19 20.95 35.77 68.68
CA LYS A 19 19.88 36.45 69.42
C LYS A 19 20.29 36.75 70.86
N GLN A 20 20.75 35.76 71.59
CA GLN A 20 20.98 35.85 73.04
C GLN A 20 22.32 36.51 73.39
N ARG A 21 23.35 36.43 72.59
CA ARG A 21 24.69 36.90 72.86
C ARG A 21 25.12 38.14 72.08
N LEU A 22 24.81 38.09 70.76
CA LEU A 22 25.24 39.18 69.89
C LEU A 22 24.27 40.36 69.91
N LEU A 23 22.96 40.05 69.99
CA LEU A 23 21.88 41.03 69.90
C LEU A 23 21.22 41.30 71.28
N ALA A 24 21.90 40.99 72.37
CA ALA A 24 21.39 41.26 73.71
C ALA A 24 21.16 42.78 73.89
N LYS A 25 19.96 43.16 74.35
CA LYS A 25 19.51 44.55 74.53
C LYS A 25 19.61 44.99 75.99
N SER A 26 19.89 46.27 76.15
CA SER A 26 19.74 46.92 77.49
C SER A 26 18.25 47.16 77.80
N ASN A 27 17.91 47.33 79.10
CA ASN A 27 16.49 47.57 79.49
C ASN A 27 15.91 48.84 78.83
N ASN A 28 16.69 49.86 78.53
CA ASN A 28 16.21 51.01 77.82
C ASN A 28 15.95 50.72 76.31
N ALA A 29 16.76 49.92 75.74
CA ALA A 29 16.57 49.50 74.32
C ALA A 29 15.31 48.58 74.17
N LEU A 30 15.00 47.73 75.16
CA LEU A 30 13.82 46.89 75.13
C LEU A 30 12.52 47.70 75.04
N SER A 31 12.39 48.77 75.86
CA SER A 31 11.21 49.63 75.86
C SER A 31 11.12 50.49 74.60
N ALA A 32 12.23 50.93 74.02
CA ALA A 32 12.25 51.69 72.77
C ALA A 32 11.85 50.80 71.58
N LEU A 33 12.32 49.53 71.54
CA LEU A 33 12.01 48.59 70.50
C LEU A 33 10.57 48.10 70.59
N GLY A 34 10.00 47.92 71.76
CA GLY A 34 8.56 47.60 71.92
C GLY A 34 7.66 48.72 71.40
N ALA A 35 8.02 49.98 71.66
CA ALA A 35 7.27 51.10 71.05
C ALA A 35 7.43 51.20 69.52
N MET A 36 8.59 50.84 69.03
CA MET A 36 8.83 50.76 67.57
C MET A 36 8.01 49.62 66.96
N TYR A 37 7.97 48.46 67.54
CA TYR A 37 7.11 47.32 67.13
C TYR A 37 5.64 47.72 67.00
N ASP A 38 5.11 48.31 68.04
CA ASP A 38 3.70 48.72 68.03
C ASP A 38 3.38 49.74 66.94
N ARG A 39 4.35 50.53 66.56
CA ARG A 39 4.20 51.54 65.54
C ARG A 39 4.17 50.95 64.11
N TYR A 40 4.94 49.91 63.83
CA TYR A 40 5.20 49.42 62.48
C TYR A 40 4.71 47.98 62.23
N LYS A 41 4.20 47.26 63.25
CA LYS A 41 3.79 45.82 63.12
C LYS A 41 2.82 45.56 62.01
N ASP A 42 1.90 46.46 61.72
CA ASP A 42 0.89 46.32 60.70
C ASP A 42 1.46 46.45 59.25
N ASP A 43 2.62 47.08 59.12
CA ASP A 43 3.32 47.24 57.84
C ASP A 43 4.26 46.08 57.52
N PHE A 44 4.61 45.22 58.48
CA PHE A 44 5.60 44.14 58.28
C PHE A 44 5.29 43.20 57.14
N PRO A 45 4.04 42.79 56.87
CA PRO A 45 3.75 41.94 55.73
C PRO A 45 4.05 42.62 54.37
N VAL A 46 3.83 43.94 54.27
CA VAL A 46 4.12 44.70 53.05
C VAL A 46 5.63 44.98 52.90
N LEU A 47 6.33 45.17 54.04
CA LEU A 47 7.75 45.52 54.00
C LEU A 47 8.66 44.31 53.81
N PHE A 48 8.32 43.13 54.39
CA PHE A 48 9.25 42.02 54.50
C PHE A 48 8.76 40.69 53.95
N ASP A 49 7.51 40.57 53.42
CA ASP A 49 7.06 39.36 52.79
C ASP A 49 7.53 39.33 51.34
N PHE A 50 8.01 38.17 50.90
CA PHE A 50 8.41 37.91 49.50
C PHE A 50 7.23 37.49 48.66
N ALA A 51 7.21 37.96 47.43
CA ALA A 51 6.18 37.64 46.41
C ALA A 51 6.77 36.78 45.30
N ASP A 52 6.05 36.67 44.21
CA ASP A 52 6.48 36.10 42.90
C ASP A 52 6.99 34.65 42.97
N GLY A 53 6.41 33.81 43.85
CA GLY A 53 6.69 32.39 43.94
C GLY A 53 8.01 32.01 44.61
N SER A 54 8.65 32.94 45.31
CA SER A 54 9.70 32.63 46.28
C SER A 54 9.16 31.80 47.45
N LYS A 55 10.03 31.00 48.07
CA LYS A 55 9.67 30.30 49.32
C LYS A 55 9.17 31.34 50.32
N ARG A 56 8.16 30.93 51.09
CA ARG A 56 7.69 31.80 52.20
C ARG A 56 8.67 31.73 53.35
N TYR A 57 9.48 32.83 53.46
CA TYR A 57 10.40 33.03 54.58
C TYR A 57 9.68 33.62 55.79
N VAL A 58 10.24 33.38 57.00
CA VAL A 58 9.64 33.81 58.25
C VAL A 58 9.82 35.33 58.45
N ASN A 59 8.72 36.06 58.67
CA ASN A 59 8.67 37.44 59.06
C ASN A 59 8.62 37.55 60.58
N TYR A 60 8.63 38.73 61.16
CA TYR A 60 8.44 38.94 62.58
C TYR A 60 7.10 38.34 63.05
N ARG A 61 7.13 37.53 64.10
CA ARG A 61 5.92 36.78 64.60
C ARG A 61 5.20 37.59 65.65
N ASP A 62 5.94 38.17 66.54
CA ASP A 62 5.49 38.88 67.74
C ASP A 62 6.53 39.94 68.15
N GLU A 63 6.21 40.73 69.21
CA GLU A 63 7.10 41.72 69.78
C GLU A 63 8.42 41.11 70.28
N ASP A 64 8.37 39.96 70.92
CA ASP A 64 9.58 39.32 71.45
C ASP A 64 10.53 38.91 70.30
N ASP A 65 9.97 38.32 69.24
CA ASP A 65 10.80 37.97 68.04
C ASP A 65 11.38 39.21 67.35
N PHE A 66 10.66 40.34 67.29
CA PHE A 66 11.16 41.62 66.82
C PHE A 66 12.29 42.13 67.70
N VAL A 67 12.09 42.24 68.96
CA VAL A 67 13.09 42.73 69.92
C VAL A 67 14.35 41.85 69.94
N ASP A 68 14.17 40.53 69.96
CA ASP A 68 15.29 39.57 69.89
C ASP A 68 16.14 39.63 68.66
N THR A 69 15.50 39.80 67.53
CA THR A 69 16.23 39.77 66.25
C THR A 69 16.67 41.12 65.71
N TYR A 70 16.08 42.24 66.12
CA TYR A 70 16.47 43.60 65.70
C TYR A 70 17.97 43.81 65.87
N PRO A 71 18.69 44.38 64.86
CA PRO A 71 18.21 45.07 63.67
C PRO A 71 17.99 44.12 62.48
N PHE A 72 18.07 42.80 62.61
CA PHE A 72 17.89 41.84 61.56
C PHE A 72 16.41 41.37 61.49
N VAL A 73 15.94 41.15 60.20
CA VAL A 73 14.64 40.59 59.96
C VAL A 73 14.73 39.04 59.98
N PRO A 74 13.80 38.33 60.57
CA PRO A 74 13.86 36.86 60.71
C PRO A 74 14.17 36.05 59.48
N TYR A 75 13.72 36.48 58.29
CA TYR A 75 14.02 35.83 57.01
C TYR A 75 15.52 35.80 56.66
N GLN A 76 16.27 36.80 57.11
CA GLN A 76 17.70 36.95 56.78
C GLN A 76 18.53 35.78 57.34
N PHE A 77 18.18 35.22 58.48
CA PHE A 77 18.89 34.06 59.02
C PHE A 77 18.76 32.84 58.10
N GLU A 78 17.54 32.53 57.65
CA GLU A 78 17.28 31.37 56.81
C GLU A 78 17.83 31.57 55.37
N LEU A 79 17.59 32.72 54.79
CA LEU A 79 18.09 33.09 53.46
C LEU A 79 19.63 33.10 53.42
N PHE A 80 20.30 33.63 54.46
CA PHE A 80 21.74 33.63 54.52
C PHE A 80 22.33 32.21 54.62
N ILE A 81 21.72 31.30 55.38
CA ILE A 81 22.12 29.90 55.40
C ILE A 81 22.00 29.28 54.01
N SER A 82 20.92 29.59 53.29
CA SER A 82 20.70 29.12 51.93
C SER A 82 21.75 29.70 50.97
N ALA A 83 22.06 30.97 51.10
CA ALA A 83 23.12 31.68 50.34
C ALA A 83 24.50 31.05 50.57
N MET A 84 24.88 30.84 51.81
CA MET A 84 26.15 30.21 52.17
C MET A 84 26.28 28.80 51.64
N ARG A 85 25.20 28.02 51.70
CA ARG A 85 25.15 26.67 51.11
C ARG A 85 25.31 26.72 49.60
N GLY A 86 24.51 27.56 48.93
CA GLY A 86 24.58 27.73 47.50
C GLY A 86 25.98 28.17 46.99
N LEU A 87 26.57 29.19 47.63
CA LEU A 87 27.91 29.60 47.31
C LEU A 87 28.98 28.52 47.55
N SER A 88 28.81 27.70 48.60
CA SER A 88 29.68 26.54 48.85
C SER A 88 29.54 25.42 47.84
N ASP A 89 28.30 25.07 47.48
CA ASP A 89 28.02 24.03 46.46
C ASP A 89 28.62 24.40 45.09
N TYR A 90 28.67 25.71 44.78
CA TYR A 90 29.31 26.26 43.56
C TYR A 90 30.77 26.63 43.75
N ASN A 91 31.45 26.11 44.82
CA ASN A 91 32.87 26.30 45.06
C ASN A 91 33.35 27.78 45.02
N ALA A 92 32.50 28.70 45.52
CA ALA A 92 32.76 30.16 45.50
C ALA A 92 33.78 30.61 46.56
N PHE A 93 34.14 29.78 47.53
CA PHE A 93 35.03 30.13 48.62
C PHE A 93 36.48 29.71 48.38
N THR A 94 37.42 30.49 48.99
CA THR A 94 38.85 30.20 49.02
C THR A 94 39.15 29.15 50.10
N GLY A 95 39.51 27.91 49.73
CA GLY A 95 39.88 26.81 50.65
C GLY A 95 38.70 25.86 51.06
N ARG A 96 39.08 24.59 51.33
CA ARG A 96 38.10 23.49 51.54
C ARG A 96 37.34 23.50 52.87
N HIS A 97 37.63 24.40 53.81
CA HIS A 97 37.11 24.30 55.16
C HIS A 97 36.45 25.55 55.78
N HIS A 98 36.27 26.64 55.01
CA HIS A 98 35.80 27.91 55.59
C HIS A 98 34.31 28.26 55.41
N SER A 99 33.53 27.45 54.69
CA SER A 99 32.35 28.03 54.05
C SER A 99 30.97 27.83 54.74
N THR A 100 30.78 26.87 55.64
CA THR A 100 29.41 26.55 56.06
C THR A 100 29.22 26.43 57.58
N GLY A 101 30.16 26.82 58.34
CA GLY A 101 30.09 26.65 59.78
C GLY A 101 29.30 27.77 60.50
N ALA A 102 28.66 27.44 61.61
CA ALA A 102 28.00 28.39 62.53
C ALA A 102 28.91 29.57 62.93
N ARG A 103 30.23 29.37 62.91
CA ARG A 103 31.24 30.40 63.22
C ARG A 103 31.34 31.50 62.16
N SER A 104 31.22 31.12 60.84
CA SER A 104 31.21 32.11 59.77
C SER A 104 29.92 32.95 59.82
N MET A 105 28.78 32.35 60.08
CA MET A 105 27.52 33.06 60.27
C MET A 105 27.61 34.07 61.42
N LEU A 106 28.07 33.64 62.62
CA LEU A 106 28.28 34.50 63.73
C LEU A 106 29.19 35.71 63.43
N GLY A 107 30.28 35.49 62.68
CA GLY A 107 31.22 36.56 62.27
C GLY A 107 30.54 37.60 61.37
N VAL A 108 29.79 37.16 60.33
CA VAL A 108 29.12 38.09 59.44
C VAL A 108 28.05 38.91 60.14
N PHE A 109 27.18 38.29 60.95
CA PHE A 109 26.13 39.01 61.69
C PHE A 109 26.74 39.94 62.74
N GLN A 110 27.89 39.61 63.35
CA GLN A 110 28.64 40.52 64.22
C GLN A 110 29.17 41.72 63.49
N GLU A 111 29.80 41.52 62.33
CA GLU A 111 30.38 42.61 61.53
C GLU A 111 29.30 43.59 61.09
N VAL A 112 28.18 43.13 60.55
CA VAL A 112 27.03 43.96 60.17
C VAL A 112 26.45 44.70 61.37
N GLY A 113 26.29 44.02 62.50
CA GLY A 113 25.77 44.66 63.73
C GLY A 113 26.71 45.71 64.28
N VAL A 114 28.03 45.53 64.20
CA VAL A 114 29.04 46.53 64.62
C VAL A 114 29.06 47.73 63.66
N GLU A 115 28.93 47.47 62.35
CA GLU A 115 28.92 48.55 61.33
C GLU A 115 27.71 49.46 61.52
N LEU A 116 26.50 48.88 61.69
CA LEU A 116 25.30 49.68 62.01
C LEU A 116 25.41 50.50 63.25
N ASN A 117 26.17 50.07 64.29
CA ASN A 117 26.31 50.72 65.55
C ASN A 117 27.45 51.81 65.60
N ARG A 118 28.34 51.75 64.58
CA ARG A 118 29.47 52.71 64.55
C ARG A 118 29.07 54.12 64.13
N GLY A 119 27.98 54.29 63.38
CA GLY A 119 27.45 55.60 63.00
C GLY A 119 28.49 56.51 62.23
N ASP A 120 29.37 55.89 61.40
CA ASP A 120 30.42 56.56 60.67
C ASP A 120 29.93 57.25 59.38
N GLY A 121 28.62 57.48 59.24
CA GLY A 121 28.02 58.13 58.08
C GLY A 121 27.70 57.20 56.93
N SER A 122 28.24 55.99 56.85
CA SER A 122 27.92 55.03 55.83
C SER A 122 26.55 54.38 56.04
N THR A 123 26.08 54.35 57.29
CA THR A 123 24.75 53.77 57.72
C THR A 123 23.85 54.86 58.30
N GLU A 124 24.11 56.17 58.10
CA GLU A 124 23.29 57.28 58.62
C GLU A 124 21.82 57.11 58.10
N GLY A 125 20.86 56.99 59.06
CA GLY A 125 19.47 56.81 58.72
C GLY A 125 19.03 55.35 58.45
N GLN A 126 19.94 54.38 58.66
CA GLN A 126 19.56 52.96 58.63
C GLN A 126 19.10 52.44 60.04
N ASP A 127 17.85 51.98 60.12
CA ASP A 127 17.29 51.34 61.33
C ASP A 127 17.45 49.83 61.34
N LEU A 128 17.58 49.23 60.12
CA LEU A 128 17.57 47.76 59.90
C LEU A 128 18.84 47.32 59.18
N ALA A 129 19.29 46.13 59.40
CA ALA A 129 20.31 45.48 58.62
C ALA A 129 19.75 45.08 57.27
N THR A 130 20.40 45.48 56.20
CA THR A 130 20.02 45.06 54.85
C THR A 130 20.78 43.82 54.42
N PHE A 131 20.21 43.01 53.50
CA PHE A 131 20.83 41.72 53.13
C PHE A 131 22.18 41.91 52.40
N ASP A 132 22.31 42.96 51.60
CA ASP A 132 23.53 43.30 50.86
C ASP A 132 24.74 43.61 51.81
N SER A 133 24.50 44.12 53.03
CA SER A 133 25.56 44.39 54.01
C SER A 133 26.28 43.12 54.48
N MET A 134 25.63 41.97 54.39
CA MET A 134 26.23 40.66 54.73
C MET A 134 27.36 40.25 53.78
N PHE A 135 27.42 40.85 52.58
CA PHE A 135 28.48 40.60 51.61
C PHE A 135 29.85 40.98 52.13
N GLU A 136 29.98 42.11 52.84
CA GLU A 136 31.25 42.56 53.32
C GLU A 136 31.90 41.58 54.31
N GLY A 137 31.10 40.95 55.17
CA GLY A 137 31.61 39.94 56.07
C GLY A 137 31.99 38.60 55.37
N LEU A 138 31.61 38.42 54.07
CA LEU A 138 32.03 37.28 53.27
C LEU A 138 33.15 37.59 52.32
N ARG A 139 33.35 38.84 51.91
CA ARG A 139 34.23 39.29 50.83
C ARG A 139 35.60 38.63 50.86
N ASN A 140 36.24 38.62 52.02
CA ASN A 140 37.59 38.06 52.22
C ASN A 140 37.64 36.51 52.12
N SER A 141 36.51 35.88 52.20
CA SER A 141 36.39 34.40 52.11
C SER A 141 36.00 33.91 50.69
N LEU A 142 35.49 34.80 49.86
CA LEU A 142 35.10 34.48 48.49
C LEU A 142 36.33 34.53 47.55
N LYS A 143 36.27 33.76 46.48
CA LYS A 143 37.25 33.85 45.37
C LYS A 143 37.07 35.15 44.62
N SER A 144 38.19 35.78 44.19
CA SER A 144 38.19 37.03 43.41
C SER A 144 37.34 36.93 42.14
N GLU A 145 37.36 35.80 41.49
CA GLU A 145 36.61 35.53 40.24
C GLU A 145 35.08 35.58 40.46
N VAL A 146 34.62 35.36 41.71
CA VAL A 146 33.18 35.36 42.05
C VAL A 146 32.68 36.77 42.27
N TYR A 147 33.46 37.63 42.92
CA TYR A 147 33.05 39.00 43.24
C TYR A 147 33.78 40.09 42.44
N GLY A 148 34.61 39.72 41.48
CA GLY A 148 35.39 40.65 40.65
C GLY A 148 34.52 41.69 39.95
N ALA A 149 33.34 41.26 39.47
CA ALA A 149 32.35 42.15 38.87
C ALA A 149 31.85 43.22 39.87
N ILE A 150 31.75 42.91 41.19
CA ILE A 150 31.40 43.91 42.22
C ILE A 150 32.54 44.89 42.41
N SER A 151 33.79 44.44 42.52
CA SER A 151 34.96 45.30 42.66
C SER A 151 35.12 46.27 41.45
N THR A 152 34.84 45.77 40.25
CA THR A 152 34.82 46.60 39.02
C THR A 152 33.66 47.59 39.06
N ALA A 153 32.49 47.22 39.53
CA ALA A 153 31.31 48.07 39.61
C ALA A 153 31.50 49.17 40.67
N GLU A 154 32.15 48.87 41.81
CA GLU A 154 32.48 49.83 42.83
C GLU A 154 33.35 51.02 42.28
N THR A 155 34.16 50.71 41.26
CA THR A 155 34.96 51.74 40.57
C THR A 155 34.13 52.44 39.49
N ASN A 156 33.46 51.71 38.64
CA ASN A 156 32.81 52.26 37.44
C ASN A 156 31.45 52.93 37.74
N LEU A 157 30.75 52.48 38.83
CA LEU A 157 29.44 52.96 39.24
C LEU A 157 29.48 53.62 40.63
N ALA A 158 30.59 54.22 40.96
CA ALA A 158 30.75 54.92 42.26
C ALA A 158 29.68 56.03 42.49
N ASN A 159 29.11 56.57 41.42
CA ASN A 159 28.02 57.53 41.42
C ASN A 159 26.62 56.92 41.59
N MET A 160 26.53 55.62 41.61
CA MET A 160 25.26 54.86 41.76
C MET A 160 25.36 53.84 42.90
N PRO A 161 25.39 54.25 44.16
CA PRO A 161 25.56 53.34 45.30
C PRO A 161 24.48 52.26 45.36
N MET A 162 23.23 52.52 44.92
CA MET A 162 22.15 51.56 44.86
C MET A 162 22.51 50.42 43.89
N ALA A 163 23.17 50.67 42.78
CA ALA A 163 23.59 49.64 41.85
C ALA A 163 24.56 48.63 42.50
N ILE A 164 25.51 49.15 43.31
CA ILE A 164 26.46 48.29 44.02
C ILE A 164 25.75 47.45 45.09
N ARG A 165 24.79 48.03 45.81
CA ARG A 165 23.96 47.31 46.81
C ARG A 165 23.13 46.18 46.17
N VAL A 166 22.47 46.50 45.05
CA VAL A 166 21.70 45.51 44.25
C VAL A 166 22.60 44.37 43.81
N LEU A 167 23.82 44.72 43.32
CA LEU A 167 24.76 43.71 42.83
C LEU A 167 25.27 42.78 43.95
N LYS A 168 25.56 43.33 45.14
CA LYS A 168 25.93 42.54 46.33
C LYS A 168 24.81 41.61 46.79
N ALA A 169 23.58 42.12 46.84
CA ALA A 169 22.41 41.29 47.16
C ALA A 169 22.17 40.16 46.13
N LEU A 170 22.30 40.47 44.85
CA LEU A 170 22.16 39.49 43.76
C LEU A 170 23.21 38.39 43.80
N LEU A 171 24.49 38.73 44.13
CA LEU A 171 25.52 37.69 44.30
C LEU A 171 25.17 36.74 45.50
N LEU A 172 24.72 37.29 46.60
CA LEU A 172 24.38 36.47 47.78
C LEU A 172 23.23 35.48 47.48
N VAL A 173 22.22 35.90 46.72
CA VAL A 173 21.08 35.04 46.38
C VAL A 173 21.21 34.23 45.12
N LYS A 174 22.32 34.42 44.37
CA LYS A 174 22.56 33.81 43.05
C LYS A 174 22.27 32.32 43.00
N TYR A 175 22.70 31.59 43.98
CA TYR A 175 22.57 30.12 44.06
C TYR A 175 21.46 29.61 45.01
N CYS A 176 20.59 30.53 45.44
CA CYS A 176 19.44 30.18 46.30
C CYS A 176 18.27 29.65 45.41
N LYS A 177 18.10 28.34 45.28
CA LYS A 177 17.09 27.72 44.40
C LYS A 177 15.66 28.16 44.73
N ASP A 178 15.35 28.41 45.98
CA ASP A 178 14.02 28.77 46.46
C ASP A 178 13.76 30.28 46.51
N PHE A 179 14.70 31.11 46.00
CA PHE A 179 14.57 32.58 46.00
C PHE A 179 14.51 33.10 44.55
N ARG A 180 13.57 33.98 44.32
CA ARG A 180 13.42 34.66 43.02
C ARG A 180 13.78 36.13 43.16
N ALA A 181 14.87 36.52 42.52
CA ALA A 181 15.37 37.92 42.62
C ALA A 181 14.61 38.81 41.61
N THR A 182 13.33 39.08 41.87
CA THR A 182 12.53 40.11 41.16
C THR A 182 12.82 41.50 41.79
N SER A 183 12.45 42.61 41.12
CA SER A 183 12.60 43.96 41.64
C SER A 183 11.87 44.10 42.99
N GLY A 184 10.67 43.52 43.13
CA GLY A 184 9.91 43.55 44.39
C GLY A 184 10.60 42.78 45.52
N ASN A 185 11.18 41.60 45.23
CA ASN A 185 11.91 40.83 46.24
C ASN A 185 13.28 41.48 46.60
N LEU A 186 13.93 42.11 45.62
CA LEU A 186 15.15 42.91 45.91
C LEU A 186 14.86 44.10 46.77
N ARG A 187 13.68 44.73 46.65
CA ARG A 187 13.24 45.82 47.57
C ARG A 187 13.18 45.30 49.01
N VAL A 188 12.64 44.10 49.26
CA VAL A 188 12.64 43.51 50.62
C VAL A 188 14.05 43.31 51.13
N LEU A 189 14.98 42.80 50.33
CA LEU A 189 16.36 42.57 50.73
C LEU A 189 17.13 43.88 51.09
N LEU A 190 16.79 44.96 50.43
CA LEU A 190 17.52 46.26 50.52
C LEU A 190 16.84 47.32 51.38
N TYR A 191 15.68 46.97 51.96
CA TYR A 191 14.91 47.86 52.83
C TYR A 191 15.62 48.03 54.19
N GLY A 192 16.08 49.24 54.47
CA GLY A 192 17.00 49.54 55.55
C GLY A 192 16.44 50.47 56.62
N SER A 193 15.27 51.11 56.44
CA SER A 193 14.73 52.04 57.44
C SER A 193 13.22 52.15 57.38
N PHE A 194 12.57 52.15 58.53
CA PHE A 194 11.12 52.36 58.68
C PHE A 194 10.62 53.72 58.18
N LYS A 195 11.54 54.68 57.94
CA LYS A 195 11.24 56.00 57.41
C LYS A 195 11.40 56.06 55.91
N GLN A 196 11.93 54.99 55.27
CA GLN A 196 12.20 54.94 53.83
C GLN A 196 10.90 54.72 53.07
N ASN A 197 10.70 55.52 52.00
CA ASN A 197 9.57 55.34 51.11
C ASN A 197 9.82 54.14 50.21
N THR A 198 8.91 53.19 50.25
CA THR A 198 9.02 51.94 49.50
C THR A 198 8.96 52.13 47.97
N ALA A 199 8.16 53.08 47.48
CA ALA A 199 8.01 53.34 46.04
C ALA A 199 9.28 54.02 45.49
N THR A 200 9.91 54.94 46.25
CA THR A 200 11.20 55.56 45.85
C THR A 200 12.29 54.50 45.80
N LEU A 201 12.40 53.65 46.84
CA LEU A 201 13.38 52.57 46.85
C LEU A 201 13.19 51.64 45.64
N GLU A 202 11.95 51.28 45.34
CA GLU A 202 11.66 50.38 44.21
C GLU A 202 12.07 51.04 42.87
N GLN A 203 11.86 52.33 42.70
CA GLN A 203 12.30 53.03 41.51
C GLN A 203 13.84 53.09 41.41
N GLU A 204 14.54 53.44 42.51
CA GLU A 204 16.00 53.40 42.58
C GLU A 204 16.59 52.04 42.23
N ILE A 205 15.92 50.94 42.70
CA ILE A 205 16.31 49.56 42.34
C ILE A 205 16.08 49.29 40.86
N LYS A 206 14.95 49.71 40.28
CA LYS A 206 14.69 49.55 38.85
C LYS A 206 15.72 50.30 37.98
N ASP A 207 16.03 51.52 38.36
CA ASP A 207 17.05 52.31 37.65
C ASP A 207 18.45 51.66 37.78
N ALA A 208 18.80 51.15 38.95
CA ALA A 208 20.02 50.39 39.19
C ALA A 208 20.08 49.10 38.36
N LEU A 209 18.99 48.34 38.34
CA LEU A 209 18.87 47.11 37.56
C LEU A 209 19.04 47.39 36.06
N ALA A 210 18.44 48.45 35.52
CA ALA A 210 18.57 48.84 34.13
C ALA A 210 20.02 49.17 33.75
N GLU A 211 20.72 49.92 34.60
CA GLU A 211 22.12 50.25 34.36
C GLU A 211 23.04 49.02 34.51
N LEU A 212 22.84 48.17 35.51
CA LEU A 212 23.59 46.93 35.69
C LEU A 212 23.40 45.95 34.51
N GLU A 213 22.19 45.86 33.97
CA GLU A 213 21.88 45.02 32.79
C GLU A 213 22.54 45.62 31.54
N ARG A 214 22.49 46.93 31.34
CA ARG A 214 23.14 47.64 30.23
C ARG A 214 24.65 47.39 30.22
N GLN A 215 25.30 47.41 31.39
CA GLN A 215 26.75 47.21 31.54
C GLN A 215 27.15 45.73 31.71
N LEU A 216 26.18 44.77 31.57
CA LEU A 216 26.40 43.32 31.66
C LEU A 216 26.96 42.86 33.03
N TYR A 217 26.61 43.51 34.11
CA TYR A 217 26.87 42.98 35.45
C TYR A 217 25.83 41.97 35.89
N ILE A 218 24.62 42.08 35.36
CA ILE A 218 23.51 41.19 35.63
C ILE A 218 22.84 40.78 34.32
N ARG A 219 22.07 39.72 34.38
CA ARG A 219 21.15 39.24 33.31
C ARG A 219 19.73 39.23 33.84
N ARG A 220 18.78 39.71 33.05
CA ARG A 220 17.33 39.54 33.32
C ARG A 220 16.80 38.35 32.53
N ASN A 221 16.04 37.52 33.20
CA ASN A 221 15.23 36.49 32.52
C ASN A 221 13.90 37.14 32.09
N PRO A 222 13.63 37.30 30.79
CA PRO A 222 12.45 38.03 30.31
C PRO A 222 11.12 37.35 30.68
N ASN A 223 11.12 36.03 30.91
CA ASN A 223 9.90 35.27 31.23
C ASN A 223 9.46 35.40 32.68
N SER A 224 10.42 35.48 33.59
CA SER A 224 10.16 35.43 35.02
C SER A 224 10.48 36.75 35.69
N ASN A 225 11.00 37.74 34.97
CA ASN A 225 11.52 39.01 35.52
C ASN A 225 12.49 38.80 36.68
N VAL A 226 13.23 37.72 36.68
CA VAL A 226 14.24 37.38 37.67
C VAL A 226 15.58 37.89 37.15
N TYR A 227 16.32 38.56 38.05
CA TYR A 227 17.67 39.08 37.76
C TYR A 227 18.74 38.17 38.36
N GLU A 228 19.80 37.95 37.61
CA GLU A 228 20.92 37.11 38.02
C GLU A 228 22.23 37.88 37.94
N TYR A 229 23.05 37.79 38.98
CA TYR A 229 24.43 38.26 38.98
C TYR A 229 25.28 37.46 38.01
N LEU A 230 26.15 38.15 37.23
CA LEU A 230 27.09 37.50 36.33
C LEU A 230 28.51 37.57 36.93
N THR A 231 29.17 36.43 37.07
CA THR A 231 30.61 36.34 37.35
C THR A 231 31.42 36.82 36.14
N ASP A 232 32.70 37.09 36.32
CA ASP A 232 33.55 37.55 35.22
C ASP A 232 33.57 36.57 34.06
N ASP A 233 33.69 35.26 34.34
CA ASP A 233 33.59 34.20 33.30
C ASP A 233 32.24 34.19 32.60
N GLU A 234 31.13 34.37 33.34
CA GLU A 234 29.79 34.44 32.74
C GLU A 234 29.62 35.69 31.89
N LYS A 235 30.17 36.83 32.35
CA LYS A 235 30.16 38.09 31.60
C LYS A 235 30.94 37.99 30.29
N ASP A 236 32.08 37.32 30.32
CA ASP A 236 32.91 37.12 29.12
C ASP A 236 32.19 36.16 28.15
N ILE A 237 31.61 35.08 28.65
CA ILE A 237 30.79 34.17 27.84
C ILE A 237 29.58 34.91 27.22
N GLU A 238 28.86 35.76 27.98
CA GLU A 238 27.76 36.56 27.44
C GLU A 238 28.21 37.53 26.34
N LYS A 239 29.40 38.20 26.50
CA LYS A 239 29.97 39.01 25.44
C LYS A 239 30.32 38.18 24.20
N GLU A 240 30.93 37.01 24.38
CA GLU A 240 31.28 36.10 23.29
C GLU A 240 30.00 35.64 22.56
N ILE A 241 28.93 35.28 23.30
CA ILE A 241 27.62 34.92 22.70
C ILE A 241 27.05 36.10 21.90
N ARG A 242 27.02 37.32 22.45
CA ARG A 242 26.53 38.51 21.74
C ARG A 242 27.30 38.80 20.48
N ASN A 243 28.63 38.59 20.51
CA ASN A 243 29.54 38.81 19.38
C ASN A 243 29.56 37.62 18.39
N THR A 244 28.90 36.52 18.70
CA THR A 244 28.82 35.39 17.79
C THR A 244 28.08 35.78 16.51
N GLU A 245 28.79 35.67 15.39
CA GLU A 245 28.19 35.95 14.07
C GLU A 245 27.19 34.86 13.68
N ILE A 246 26.04 35.29 13.25
CA ILE A 246 24.97 34.42 12.74
C ILE A 246 24.55 34.91 11.35
N GLN A 247 24.10 33.97 10.51
CA GLN A 247 23.53 34.31 9.22
C GLN A 247 22.02 34.53 9.33
N THR A 248 21.45 35.29 8.42
CA THR A 248 20.00 35.48 8.35
C THR A 248 19.27 34.14 8.14
N SER A 249 19.90 33.19 7.43
CA SER A 249 19.40 31.82 7.27
C SER A 249 19.24 31.09 8.61
N ASP A 250 20.19 31.29 9.55
CA ASP A 250 20.14 30.61 10.86
C ASP A 250 18.91 31.05 11.67
N VAL A 251 18.58 32.35 11.62
CA VAL A 251 17.38 32.91 12.28
C VAL A 251 16.11 32.39 11.62
N ARG A 252 16.06 32.45 10.30
CA ARG A 252 14.94 31.94 9.50
C ARG A 252 14.67 30.48 9.74
N ASP A 253 15.70 29.63 9.71
CA ASP A 253 15.58 28.19 9.93
C ASP A 253 15.03 27.91 11.34
N LYS A 254 15.42 28.69 12.36
CA LYS A 254 14.87 28.57 13.72
C LYS A 254 13.39 28.96 13.81
N ILE A 255 12.99 30.03 13.08
CA ILE A 255 11.56 30.39 12.97
C ILE A 255 10.77 29.27 12.33
N GLY A 256 11.29 28.71 11.22
CA GLY A 256 10.66 27.57 10.54
C GLY A 256 10.56 26.31 11.41
N GLU A 257 11.56 26.03 12.24
CA GLU A 257 11.53 24.94 13.21
C GLU A 257 10.44 25.17 14.27
N ALA A 258 10.41 26.36 14.89
CA ALA A 258 9.41 26.72 15.88
C ALA A 258 7.99 26.65 15.32
N PHE A 259 7.79 27.05 14.06
CA PHE A 259 6.51 26.92 13.37
C PHE A 259 6.11 25.45 13.14
N LYS A 260 7.04 24.60 12.72
CA LYS A 260 6.79 23.16 12.58
C LYS A 260 6.41 22.49 13.90
N ASP A 261 6.99 22.98 15.01
CA ASP A 261 6.64 22.49 16.35
C ASP A 261 5.21 22.89 16.76
N ILE A 262 4.64 23.98 16.18
CA ILE A 262 3.27 24.42 16.41
C ILE A 262 2.29 23.60 15.56
N VAL A 263 2.52 23.54 14.24
CA VAL A 263 1.57 22.94 13.29
C VAL A 263 1.75 21.42 13.12
N GLY A 264 2.91 20.89 13.47
CA GLY A 264 3.26 19.48 13.24
C GLY A 264 3.75 19.25 11.81
N ALA A 265 3.17 18.27 11.10
CA ALA A 265 3.53 17.99 9.72
C ALA A 265 3.10 19.14 8.79
N SER A 266 3.92 19.46 7.76
CA SER A 266 3.61 20.47 6.73
C SER A 266 2.52 19.97 5.78
N ARG A 267 1.34 19.70 6.32
CA ARG A 267 0.14 19.24 5.62
C ARG A 267 -1.08 19.91 6.22
N THR A 268 -2.04 20.28 5.37
CA THR A 268 -3.33 20.79 5.78
C THR A 268 -4.43 19.81 5.39
N ALA A 269 -5.35 19.52 6.30
CA ALA A 269 -6.51 18.69 6.01
C ALA A 269 -7.60 19.55 5.35
N TYR A 270 -8.24 18.98 4.33
CA TYR A 270 -9.45 19.52 3.73
C TYR A 270 -10.57 18.49 3.84
N GLU A 271 -11.73 18.93 4.28
CA GLU A 271 -12.89 18.07 4.50
C GLU A 271 -14.09 18.58 3.71
N ASN A 272 -14.82 17.64 3.06
CA ASN A 272 -16.04 17.92 2.34
C ASN A 272 -16.97 16.70 2.40
N GLY A 273 -17.99 16.73 3.25
CA GLY A 273 -18.84 15.57 3.53
C GLY A 273 -18.04 14.43 4.19
N ALA A 274 -18.01 13.27 3.55
CA ALA A 274 -17.19 12.14 3.98
C ALA A 274 -15.78 12.14 3.37
N PHE A 275 -15.46 13.12 2.52
CA PHE A 275 -14.11 13.27 1.95
C PHE A 275 -13.18 13.98 2.93
N SER A 276 -12.01 13.40 3.16
CA SER A 276 -10.91 14.03 3.90
C SER A 276 -9.60 13.74 3.19
N HIS A 277 -8.86 14.80 2.86
CA HIS A 277 -7.56 14.68 2.20
C HIS A 277 -6.55 15.68 2.78
N ALA A 278 -5.30 15.25 2.93
CA ALA A 278 -4.24 16.07 3.47
C ALA A 278 -3.31 16.55 2.35
N PHE A 279 -3.33 17.87 2.11
CA PHE A 279 -2.49 18.54 1.13
C PHE A 279 -1.14 18.92 1.72
N PRO A 280 -0.01 18.46 1.19
CA PRO A 280 1.30 18.91 1.60
C PRO A 280 1.55 20.33 1.09
N TYR A 281 2.31 21.11 1.86
CA TYR A 281 2.72 22.46 1.47
C TYR A 281 4.20 22.71 1.70
N ASN A 282 4.75 23.69 0.96
CA ASN A 282 6.08 24.21 1.20
C ASN A 282 6.03 25.25 2.31
N LEU A 283 6.98 25.23 3.21
CA LEU A 283 7.14 26.27 4.22
C LEU A 283 8.21 27.26 3.77
N LYS A 284 7.90 28.56 3.85
CA LYS A 284 8.82 29.66 3.61
C LYS A 284 8.84 30.61 4.81
N VAL A 285 9.92 31.35 4.95
CA VAL A 285 10.03 32.47 5.86
C VAL A 285 10.66 33.63 5.08
N ASN A 286 9.94 34.72 4.97
CA ASN A 286 10.33 35.89 4.16
C ASN A 286 10.66 35.54 2.69
N GLY A 287 9.91 34.65 2.11
CA GLY A 287 10.07 34.18 0.72
C GLY A 287 11.08 33.07 0.51
N ASP A 288 11.93 32.79 1.49
CA ASP A 288 12.95 31.74 1.41
C ASP A 288 12.45 30.38 1.93
N ALA A 289 12.76 29.32 1.22
CA ALA A 289 12.27 27.97 1.54
C ALA A 289 12.91 27.36 2.80
N ILE A 290 12.10 26.75 3.65
CA ILE A 290 12.52 25.97 4.82
C ILE A 290 12.39 24.46 4.51
N GLY A 291 13.50 23.85 4.12
CA GLY A 291 13.55 22.43 3.76
C GLY A 291 13.37 22.17 2.26
N ARG A 292 12.92 20.94 1.90
CA ARG A 292 12.72 20.56 0.49
C ARG A 292 11.38 21.10 -0.02
N GLY A 293 11.41 21.80 -1.16
CA GLY A 293 10.23 22.23 -1.88
C GLY A 293 9.69 21.14 -2.82
N GLY A 294 8.67 21.46 -3.60
CA GLY A 294 8.10 20.60 -4.64
C GLY A 294 6.59 20.37 -4.51
N ASN A 295 5.96 20.98 -3.48
CA ASN A 295 4.52 20.92 -3.34
C ASN A 295 3.85 22.10 -4.07
N ASP A 296 2.58 21.93 -4.44
CA ASP A 296 1.79 22.95 -5.13
C ASP A 296 1.46 24.14 -4.22
N LEU A 297 1.10 23.85 -2.97
CA LEU A 297 0.75 24.86 -1.99
C LEU A 297 1.98 25.38 -1.26
N THR A 298 1.94 26.65 -0.87
CA THR A 298 3.01 27.30 -0.11
C THR A 298 2.41 28.06 1.08
N LEU A 299 3.08 27.99 2.24
CA LEU A 299 2.85 28.85 3.38
C LEU A 299 4.11 29.68 3.60
N ASP A 300 3.96 31.01 3.64
CA ASP A 300 5.05 31.96 3.85
C ASP A 300 4.79 32.79 5.11
N ILE A 301 5.71 32.75 6.06
CA ILE A 301 5.68 33.56 7.28
C ILE A 301 6.48 34.83 7.00
N VAL A 302 5.83 35.96 7.03
CA VAL A 302 6.48 37.28 6.81
C VAL A 302 6.66 37.98 8.14
N THR A 303 7.92 38.25 8.48
CA THR A 303 8.33 38.93 9.70
C THR A 303 8.66 40.44 9.48
N ASP A 304 8.86 40.81 8.23
CA ASP A 304 9.22 42.21 7.85
C ASP A 304 8.02 42.90 7.17
N ALA A 305 6.80 42.66 7.66
CA ALA A 305 5.61 43.26 7.08
C ALA A 305 5.64 44.79 7.27
N PRO A 306 5.72 45.59 6.19
CA PRO A 306 5.69 47.04 6.30
C PRO A 306 4.32 47.46 6.86
N SER A 307 4.30 48.58 7.55
CA SER A 307 3.10 49.14 8.22
C SER A 307 1.95 49.55 7.27
N GLY A 308 2.05 49.25 5.96
CA GLY A 308 1.05 49.56 4.94
C GLY A 308 0.73 48.37 4.03
N ILE A 309 -0.54 48.21 3.72
CA ILE A 309 -1.12 47.13 2.90
C ILE A 309 -0.51 47.08 1.47
N ALA A 310 0.18 48.11 1.03
CA ALA A 310 0.67 48.23 -0.35
C ALA A 310 1.95 47.43 -0.68
N ASP A 311 2.68 46.96 0.33
CA ASP A 311 4.06 46.43 0.16
C ASP A 311 4.19 44.93 0.56
N ILE A 312 3.10 44.20 0.75
CA ILE A 312 3.22 42.75 0.88
C ILE A 312 3.64 42.21 -0.50
N PRO A 313 4.82 41.55 -0.60
CA PRO A 313 5.27 41.00 -1.88
C PRO A 313 4.13 40.21 -2.50
N ALA A 314 3.87 40.43 -3.79
CA ALA A 314 2.80 39.76 -4.49
C ALA A 314 2.91 38.23 -4.21
N SER A 315 2.09 37.76 -3.29
CA SER A 315 2.07 36.35 -2.92
C SER A 315 1.83 35.56 -4.19
N GLY A 316 2.67 34.58 -4.47
CA GLY A 316 2.47 33.72 -5.63
C GLY A 316 1.08 33.08 -5.61
N PRO A 317 0.60 32.59 -6.75
CA PRO A 317 -0.62 31.80 -6.76
C PRO A 317 -0.45 30.58 -5.82
N LYS A 318 -1.53 30.14 -5.19
CA LYS A 318 -1.53 29.03 -4.23
C LYS A 318 -0.60 29.25 -3.00
N THR A 319 -0.50 30.48 -2.54
CA THR A 319 0.32 30.85 -1.37
C THR A 319 -0.56 31.45 -0.27
N LEU A 320 -0.42 30.92 0.96
CA LEU A 320 -0.86 31.56 2.19
C LEU A 320 0.29 32.38 2.77
N THR A 321 0.09 33.67 2.94
CA THR A 321 1.03 34.55 3.63
C THR A 321 0.51 34.85 5.03
N VAL A 322 1.32 34.56 6.05
CA VAL A 322 1.08 34.87 7.46
C VAL A 322 1.97 36.04 7.83
N ALA A 323 1.41 37.27 7.86
CA ALA A 323 2.16 38.46 8.18
C ALA A 323 2.08 38.73 9.70
N LEU A 324 3.20 38.58 10.39
CA LEU A 324 3.30 38.79 11.84
C LEU A 324 3.24 40.29 12.17
N HIS A 325 2.52 40.63 13.24
CA HIS A 325 2.43 41.99 13.72
C HIS A 325 3.53 42.26 14.77
N ASP A 326 4.33 43.32 14.57
CA ASP A 326 5.46 43.72 15.43
C ASP A 326 6.31 42.58 16.03
N PRO A 327 6.98 41.78 15.18
CA PRO A 327 7.73 40.61 15.65
C PRO A 327 9.12 40.97 16.22
N ASN A 328 9.48 42.27 16.40
CA ASN A 328 10.83 42.72 16.72
C ASN A 328 11.40 42.09 18.01
N ALA A 329 10.57 42.00 19.05
CA ALA A 329 10.98 41.36 20.32
C ALA A 329 11.26 39.85 20.12
N PHE A 330 10.38 39.17 19.41
CA PHE A 330 10.55 37.75 19.05
C PHE A 330 11.80 37.51 18.18
N LEU A 331 12.02 38.33 17.16
CA LEU A 331 13.20 38.21 16.29
C LEU A 331 14.51 38.38 17.06
N ASN A 332 14.54 39.32 18.03
CA ASN A 332 15.68 39.49 18.92
C ASN A 332 15.91 38.23 19.80
N ASP A 333 14.84 37.66 20.35
CA ASP A 333 14.92 36.44 21.15
C ASP A 333 15.38 35.24 20.30
N VAL A 334 14.89 35.11 19.06
CA VAL A 334 15.37 34.08 18.08
C VAL A 334 16.85 34.28 17.78
N ALA A 335 17.28 35.51 17.48
CA ALA A 335 18.69 35.81 17.19
C ALA A 335 19.59 35.46 18.37
N MET A 336 19.17 35.81 19.62
CA MET A 336 19.92 35.46 20.82
C MET A 336 19.94 33.93 21.07
N PHE A 337 18.84 33.24 20.82
CA PHE A 337 18.81 31.78 20.90
C PHE A 337 19.81 31.15 19.92
N VAL A 338 19.81 31.59 18.66
CA VAL A 338 20.69 31.06 17.60
C VAL A 338 22.16 31.35 17.96
N LYS A 339 22.49 32.56 18.44
CA LYS A 339 23.85 32.92 18.90
C LYS A 339 24.28 32.00 20.03
N THR A 340 23.42 31.83 21.05
CA THR A 340 23.72 30.97 22.20
C THR A 340 23.93 29.54 21.79
N ASN A 341 23.03 28.98 20.94
CA ASN A 341 23.13 27.62 20.46
C ASN A 341 24.40 27.36 19.64
N LYS A 342 24.76 28.34 18.75
CA LYS A 342 25.96 28.25 17.94
C LYS A 342 27.21 28.29 18.82
N TYR A 343 27.25 29.22 19.77
CA TYR A 343 28.34 29.33 20.73
C TYR A 343 28.52 28.04 21.56
N VAL A 344 27.46 27.55 22.19
CA VAL A 344 27.47 26.33 23.02
C VAL A 344 27.91 25.09 22.26
N ASN A 345 27.60 25.01 20.95
CA ASN A 345 27.99 23.90 20.12
C ASN A 345 29.44 24.00 19.60
N GLN A 346 30.00 25.23 19.49
CA GLN A 346 31.35 25.46 19.04
C GLN A 346 32.37 25.52 20.21
N ALA A 347 31.89 25.84 21.42
CA ALA A 347 32.75 25.96 22.58
C ALA A 347 33.32 24.61 23.01
N SER A 348 34.60 24.41 22.79
CA SER A 348 35.37 23.29 23.32
C SER A 348 35.73 23.60 24.79
N GLY A 349 35.36 22.73 25.71
CA GLY A 349 35.52 22.92 27.13
C GLY A 349 36.95 23.18 27.55
N THR A 350 37.25 24.44 27.89
CA THR A 350 38.54 24.86 28.46
C THR A 350 38.32 25.35 29.89
N GLY A 351 38.53 24.46 30.84
CA GLY A 351 38.40 24.73 32.28
C GLY A 351 37.09 24.25 32.92
N GLU A 352 37.16 23.82 34.18
CA GLU A 352 36.03 23.20 34.89
C GLU A 352 34.85 24.19 35.12
N VAL A 353 35.17 25.45 35.44
CA VAL A 353 34.17 26.52 35.69
C VAL A 353 33.47 26.90 34.39
N ARG A 354 34.24 27.18 33.32
CA ARG A 354 33.68 27.55 32.01
C ARG A 354 32.86 26.45 31.41
N GLY A 355 33.27 25.18 31.59
CA GLY A 355 32.50 23.99 31.16
C GLY A 355 31.14 23.90 31.86
N THR A 356 31.08 24.21 33.16
CA THR A 356 29.82 24.26 33.92
C THR A 356 28.87 25.34 33.40
N ILE A 357 29.37 26.56 33.15
CA ILE A 357 28.54 27.65 32.61
C ILE A 357 27.98 27.29 31.22
N ILE A 358 28.81 26.70 30.34
CA ILE A 358 28.35 26.24 29.00
C ILE A 358 27.28 25.17 29.13
N SER A 359 27.43 24.25 30.07
CA SER A 359 26.44 23.21 30.37
C SER A 359 25.09 23.79 30.83
N ASP A 360 25.17 24.80 31.71
CA ASP A 360 23.96 25.52 32.19
C ASP A 360 23.26 26.27 31.04
N LYS A 361 24.05 26.94 30.18
CA LYS A 361 23.50 27.58 28.96
C LYS A 361 22.83 26.58 28.04
N ARG A 362 23.43 25.40 27.84
CA ARG A 362 22.80 24.29 27.05
C ARG A 362 21.49 23.82 27.65
N ALA A 363 21.42 23.68 28.98
CA ALA A 363 20.19 23.29 29.65
C ALA A 363 19.07 24.34 29.50
N MET A 364 19.43 25.62 29.49
CA MET A 364 18.48 26.74 29.30
C MET A 364 17.86 26.78 27.90
N LEU A 365 18.59 26.34 26.85
CA LEU A 365 18.10 26.36 25.45
C LEU A 365 16.77 25.64 25.28
N ASN A 366 16.53 24.52 25.99
CA ASN A 366 15.24 23.79 25.90
C ASN A 366 14.06 24.64 26.42
N GLY A 367 14.27 25.41 27.48
CA GLY A 367 13.29 26.36 28.00
C GLY A 367 13.03 27.50 27.05
N GLN A 368 14.10 28.08 26.48
CA GLN A 368 14.02 29.15 25.52
C GLN A 368 13.34 28.74 24.22
N SER A 369 13.61 27.51 23.71
CA SER A 369 12.92 26.98 22.53
C SER A 369 11.42 26.87 22.74
N ARG A 370 10.99 26.42 23.93
CA ARG A 370 9.55 26.36 24.28
C ARG A 370 8.92 27.75 24.36
N LYS A 371 9.67 28.74 24.90
CA LYS A 371 9.21 30.13 24.90
C LYS A 371 9.05 30.67 23.49
N LEU A 372 10.06 30.53 22.61
CA LEU A 372 10.01 30.99 21.23
C LEU A 372 8.79 30.38 20.50
N ARG A 373 8.49 29.11 20.75
CA ARG A 373 7.27 28.47 20.20
C ARG A 373 6.00 29.17 20.71
N SER A 374 5.90 29.43 22.00
CA SER A 374 4.71 30.08 22.61
C SER A 374 4.56 31.52 22.12
N ASP A 375 5.67 32.27 22.00
CA ASP A 375 5.65 33.64 21.50
C ASP A 375 5.21 33.67 20.02
N LEU A 376 5.75 32.77 19.19
CA LEU A 376 5.33 32.63 17.80
C LEU A 376 3.84 32.25 17.67
N GLU A 377 3.35 31.35 18.53
CA GLU A 377 1.94 30.98 18.57
C GLU A 377 1.03 32.17 18.91
N GLY A 378 1.47 33.04 19.84
CA GLY A 378 0.81 34.29 20.15
C GLY A 378 0.81 35.27 18.96
N LEU A 379 1.97 35.47 18.31
CA LEU A 379 2.09 36.33 17.13
C LEU A 379 1.23 35.84 15.96
N ILE A 380 1.11 34.50 15.76
CA ILE A 380 0.21 33.94 14.75
C ILE A 380 -1.26 34.28 15.08
N GLY A 381 -1.62 34.31 16.37
CA GLY A 381 -2.98 34.67 16.80
C GLY A 381 -3.33 36.13 16.46
N GLU A 382 -2.36 37.02 16.35
CA GLU A 382 -2.50 38.47 16.00
C GLU A 382 -2.10 38.78 14.55
N ALA A 383 -1.69 37.74 13.78
CA ALA A 383 -1.18 37.90 12.41
C ALA A 383 -2.32 38.24 11.43
N ARG A 384 -1.93 38.84 10.31
CA ARG A 384 -2.82 38.96 9.13
C ARG A 384 -2.57 37.82 8.17
N PHE A 385 -3.64 37.31 7.60
CA PHE A 385 -3.63 36.17 6.69
C PHE A 385 -4.04 36.60 5.29
N TYR A 386 -3.18 36.28 4.30
CA TYR A 386 -3.44 36.58 2.89
C TYR A 386 -3.39 35.30 2.06
N VAL A 387 -4.48 34.98 1.39
CA VAL A 387 -4.56 33.84 0.47
C VAL A 387 -4.41 34.33 -0.96
N SER A 388 -3.32 33.95 -1.62
CA SER A 388 -3.00 34.41 -2.99
C SER A 388 -3.08 35.95 -3.14
N GLY A 389 -2.62 36.70 -2.11
CA GLY A 389 -2.63 38.16 -2.05
C GLY A 389 -3.93 38.80 -1.59
N VAL A 390 -4.98 38.04 -1.32
CA VAL A 390 -6.27 38.55 -0.81
C VAL A 390 -6.31 38.41 0.71
N ASP A 391 -6.62 39.51 1.42
CA ASP A 391 -6.79 39.48 2.88
C ASP A 391 -8.01 38.62 3.27
N VAL A 392 -7.77 37.63 4.10
CA VAL A 392 -8.80 36.70 4.62
C VAL A 392 -8.85 36.70 6.15
N THR A 393 -8.17 37.66 6.80
CA THR A 393 -7.99 37.70 8.26
C THR A 393 -9.32 37.62 9.01
N GLU A 394 -10.35 38.33 8.55
CA GLU A 394 -11.68 38.33 9.18
C GLU A 394 -12.38 36.96 9.09
N SER A 395 -12.05 36.14 8.12
CA SER A 395 -12.62 34.80 7.93
C SER A 395 -11.86 33.70 8.65
N VAL A 396 -10.67 34.01 9.18
CA VAL A 396 -9.86 33.06 9.94
C VAL A 396 -10.34 32.99 11.39
N SER A 397 -10.66 31.80 11.85
CA SER A 397 -11.08 31.55 13.23
C SER A 397 -10.04 30.75 14.01
N GLY A 398 -9.99 30.96 15.33
CA GLY A 398 -9.07 30.28 16.23
C GLY A 398 -7.76 31.04 16.45
N THR A 399 -6.80 30.40 17.11
CA THR A 399 -5.48 30.96 17.44
C THR A 399 -4.38 29.94 17.16
N GLY A 400 -3.17 30.42 16.92
CA GLY A 400 -2.02 29.55 16.70
C GLY A 400 -2.27 28.53 15.57
N LYS A 401 -2.16 27.24 15.89
CA LYS A 401 -2.33 26.14 14.94
C LYS A 401 -3.69 26.17 14.22
N THR A 402 -4.77 26.41 14.95
CA THR A 402 -6.14 26.37 14.38
C THR A 402 -6.37 27.51 13.40
N ALA A 403 -5.78 28.68 13.64
CA ALA A 403 -5.84 29.80 12.71
C ALA A 403 -5.13 29.47 11.38
N VAL A 404 -3.95 28.88 11.47
CA VAL A 404 -3.20 28.42 10.28
C VAL A 404 -3.98 27.35 9.50
N GLU A 405 -4.54 26.36 10.19
CA GLU A 405 -5.36 25.30 9.55
C GLU A 405 -6.59 25.89 8.85
N CYS A 406 -7.27 26.82 9.49
CA CYS A 406 -8.43 27.54 8.91
C CYS A 406 -8.02 28.29 7.63
N ALA A 407 -6.96 29.09 7.69
CA ALA A 407 -6.44 29.86 6.56
C ALA A 407 -5.94 28.96 5.42
N MET A 408 -5.26 27.86 5.75
CA MET A 408 -4.83 26.85 4.77
C MET A 408 -6.03 26.15 4.12
N GLY A 409 -7.09 25.87 4.87
CA GLY A 409 -8.34 25.36 4.32
C GLY A 409 -8.97 26.31 3.31
N GLU A 410 -8.89 27.62 3.56
CA GLU A 410 -9.32 28.64 2.61
C GLU A 410 -8.41 28.70 1.37
N LEU A 411 -7.10 28.54 1.55
CA LEU A 411 -6.18 28.43 0.43
C LEU A 411 -6.51 27.22 -0.46
N VAL A 412 -6.77 26.06 0.13
CA VAL A 412 -7.17 24.83 -0.62
C VAL A 412 -8.44 25.07 -1.40
N ARG A 413 -9.48 25.64 -0.77
CA ARG A 413 -10.79 25.94 -1.42
C ARG A 413 -10.64 26.87 -2.62
N ARG A 414 -9.83 27.91 -2.51
CA ARG A 414 -9.59 28.88 -3.59
C ARG A 414 -8.66 28.36 -4.67
N SER A 415 -7.70 27.50 -4.30
CA SER A 415 -6.72 26.94 -5.23
C SER A 415 -7.30 25.77 -6.04
N TYR A 416 -8.25 25.03 -5.45
CA TYR A 416 -8.82 23.82 -6.04
C TYR A 416 -10.35 23.91 -6.06
N THR A 417 -10.88 24.76 -6.95
CA THR A 417 -12.31 25.03 -7.06
C THR A 417 -13.11 23.78 -7.47
N GLY A 418 -12.49 22.87 -8.25
CA GLY A 418 -13.09 21.60 -8.65
C GLY A 418 -13.08 20.52 -7.56
N LEU A 419 -12.35 20.73 -6.46
CA LEU A 419 -12.23 19.73 -5.38
C LEU A 419 -13.56 19.44 -4.69
N GLN A 420 -14.46 20.42 -4.63
CA GLN A 420 -15.78 20.29 -4.02
C GLN A 420 -16.66 19.20 -4.66
N GLN A 421 -16.35 18.76 -5.87
CA GLN A 421 -17.06 17.67 -6.55
C GLN A 421 -16.76 16.30 -5.90
N ILE A 422 -15.68 16.18 -5.12
CA ILE A 422 -15.35 14.97 -4.38
C ILE A 422 -15.91 15.07 -2.97
N THR A 423 -16.88 14.21 -2.65
CA THR A 423 -17.63 14.23 -1.38
C THR A 423 -17.37 13.02 -0.48
N GLN A 424 -16.55 12.06 -0.95
CA GLN A 424 -16.15 10.88 -0.19
C GLN A 424 -14.75 10.43 -0.57
N ASN A 425 -14.11 9.67 0.32
CA ASN A 425 -12.85 9.01 0.01
C ASN A 425 -13.12 7.76 -0.83
N TYR A 426 -12.30 7.57 -1.84
CA TYR A 426 -12.29 6.37 -2.67
C TYR A 426 -11.08 5.50 -2.31
N SER A 427 -11.24 4.20 -2.47
CA SER A 427 -10.19 3.20 -2.28
C SER A 427 -9.95 2.40 -3.56
N ASP A 428 -8.83 1.67 -3.61
CA ASP A 428 -8.57 0.72 -4.70
C ASP A 428 -9.67 -0.34 -4.84
N SER A 429 -10.36 -0.66 -3.73
CA SER A 429 -11.50 -1.59 -3.75
C SER A 429 -12.72 -0.98 -4.46
N ASP A 430 -12.95 0.32 -4.30
CA ASP A 430 -14.04 1.01 -5.00
C ASP A 430 -13.78 1.05 -6.51
N VAL A 431 -12.54 1.35 -6.92
CA VAL A 431 -12.11 1.30 -8.32
C VAL A 431 -12.28 -0.10 -8.89
N TYR A 432 -11.86 -1.13 -8.15
CA TYR A 432 -11.99 -2.53 -8.56
C TYR A 432 -13.46 -2.91 -8.76
N ASN A 433 -14.31 -2.63 -7.78
CA ASN A 433 -15.73 -2.96 -7.84
C ASN A 433 -16.45 -2.23 -8.98
N SER A 434 -16.08 -0.97 -9.23
CA SER A 434 -16.65 -0.20 -10.35
C SER A 434 -16.27 -0.74 -11.73
N CYS A 435 -15.16 -1.48 -11.86
CA CYS A 435 -14.76 -2.12 -13.12
C CYS A 435 -15.47 -3.45 -13.38
N LEU A 436 -16.07 -4.06 -12.36
CA LEU A 436 -16.78 -5.33 -12.53
C LEU A 436 -18.18 -5.10 -13.13
N PRO A 437 -18.72 -6.06 -13.90
CA PRO A 437 -20.06 -5.94 -14.45
C PRO A 437 -21.08 -5.81 -13.32
N ALA A 438 -21.83 -4.72 -13.31
CA ALA A 438 -22.90 -4.51 -12.35
C ALA A 438 -24.03 -5.54 -12.58
N GLN A 439 -24.47 -6.20 -11.51
CA GLN A 439 -25.59 -7.15 -11.57
C GLN A 439 -26.95 -6.47 -11.79
N THR A 440 -27.01 -5.15 -11.70
CA THR A 440 -28.23 -4.35 -11.90
C THR A 440 -27.93 -3.16 -12.78
N LEU A 441 -28.45 -3.19 -13.99
CA LEU A 441 -28.54 -2.05 -14.91
C LEU A 441 -29.57 -1.04 -14.39
N ILE A 442 -29.14 -0.19 -13.46
CA ILE A 442 -29.88 1.02 -13.12
C ILE A 442 -29.21 2.16 -13.89
N ASP A 443 -29.98 2.83 -14.72
CA ASP A 443 -29.54 4.02 -15.49
C ASP A 443 -29.47 5.22 -14.52
N LEU A 444 -28.50 5.15 -13.58
CA LEU A 444 -28.23 6.22 -12.63
C LEU A 444 -27.49 7.36 -13.34
N PRO A 445 -27.85 8.62 -13.04
CA PRO A 445 -27.13 9.76 -13.59
C PRO A 445 -25.68 9.72 -13.12
N LEU A 446 -24.75 10.02 -14.04
CA LEU A 446 -23.32 10.06 -13.72
C LEU A 446 -23.08 11.09 -12.61
N PRO A 447 -22.25 10.77 -11.61
CA PRO A 447 -21.78 11.75 -10.63
C PRO A 447 -21.08 12.94 -11.30
N GLU A 448 -21.17 14.12 -10.69
CA GLU A 448 -20.62 15.37 -11.26
C GLU A 448 -19.13 15.25 -11.61
N TYR A 449 -18.33 14.70 -10.70
CA TYR A 449 -16.90 14.49 -10.96
C TYR A 449 -16.63 13.60 -12.19
N ALA A 450 -17.44 12.57 -12.41
CA ALA A 450 -17.30 11.70 -13.59
C ALA A 450 -17.75 12.43 -14.87
N GLN A 451 -18.79 13.26 -14.80
CA GLN A 451 -19.21 14.11 -15.95
C GLN A 451 -18.10 15.10 -16.33
N THR A 452 -17.43 15.70 -15.36
CA THR A 452 -16.30 16.61 -15.57
C THR A 452 -15.15 15.90 -16.30
N VAL A 453 -14.78 14.70 -15.86
CA VAL A 453 -13.76 13.88 -16.54
C VAL A 453 -14.19 13.51 -17.97
N LEU A 454 -15.44 13.12 -18.16
CA LEU A 454 -15.96 12.78 -19.50
C LEU A 454 -15.93 13.98 -20.46
N SER A 455 -16.27 15.16 -19.97
CA SER A 455 -16.24 16.41 -20.75
C SER A 455 -14.83 16.76 -21.19
N TRP A 456 -13.87 16.63 -20.25
CA TRP A 456 -12.46 16.87 -20.53
C TRP A 456 -11.87 15.84 -21.54
N ILE A 457 -12.22 14.54 -21.38
CA ILE A 457 -11.85 13.50 -22.37
C ILE A 457 -12.39 13.85 -23.75
N GLY A 458 -13.63 14.34 -23.82
CA GLY A 458 -14.24 14.75 -25.10
C GLY A 458 -13.52 15.94 -25.75
N LEU A 459 -13.07 16.91 -24.94
CA LEU A 459 -12.34 18.08 -25.41
C LEU A 459 -10.95 17.72 -25.92
N MET A 460 -10.19 17.02 -25.10
CA MET A 460 -8.80 16.66 -25.41
C MET A 460 -8.71 15.56 -26.46
N GLY A 461 -9.62 14.61 -26.47
CA GLY A 461 -9.62 13.46 -27.39
C GLY A 461 -9.83 13.83 -28.85
N SER A 462 -10.28 15.05 -29.16
CA SER A 462 -10.36 15.55 -30.53
C SER A 462 -9.01 15.88 -31.16
N GLY A 463 -7.95 16.08 -30.35
CA GLY A 463 -6.61 16.51 -30.82
C GLY A 463 -5.45 15.64 -30.41
N CYS A 464 -5.58 14.86 -29.35
CA CYS A 464 -4.50 14.02 -28.81
C CYS A 464 -5.03 12.74 -28.14
N SER A 465 -4.11 11.80 -27.95
CA SER A 465 -4.38 10.56 -27.23
C SER A 465 -4.42 10.84 -25.73
N VAL A 466 -5.59 10.69 -25.10
CA VAL A 466 -5.77 10.88 -23.67
C VAL A 466 -5.31 9.63 -22.93
N THR A 467 -4.49 9.80 -21.89
CA THR A 467 -4.01 8.70 -21.05
C THR A 467 -4.53 8.81 -19.62
N VAL A 468 -4.61 7.69 -18.90
CA VAL A 468 -5.00 7.72 -17.49
C VAL A 468 -3.94 8.40 -16.64
N GLY A 469 -2.66 8.03 -16.81
CA GLY A 469 -1.51 8.58 -16.10
C GLY A 469 -0.40 9.08 -17.02
N GLY A 470 0.71 9.49 -16.39
CA GLY A 470 1.85 10.11 -17.07
C GLY A 470 1.96 11.61 -16.81
N GLU A 471 3.07 12.20 -17.21
CA GLU A 471 3.35 13.65 -17.01
C GLU A 471 2.87 14.55 -18.14
N GLY A 472 2.24 13.98 -19.17
CA GLY A 472 1.81 14.72 -20.36
C GLY A 472 0.56 15.57 -20.12
N THR A 473 0.38 16.62 -20.95
CA THR A 473 -0.80 17.52 -20.89
C THR A 473 -2.13 16.82 -21.20
N ALA A 474 -2.09 15.63 -21.80
CA ALA A 474 -3.25 14.80 -22.09
C ALA A 474 -3.45 13.67 -21.06
N SER A 475 -2.82 13.76 -19.87
CA SER A 475 -2.96 12.80 -18.79
C SER A 475 -4.08 13.23 -17.83
N LEU A 476 -5.01 12.31 -17.53
CA LEU A 476 -6.11 12.54 -16.58
C LEU A 476 -5.57 12.81 -15.17
N THR A 477 -4.64 11.98 -14.67
CA THR A 477 -4.07 12.19 -13.34
C THR A 477 -3.29 13.50 -13.29
N ALA A 478 -2.46 13.81 -14.30
CA ALA A 478 -1.70 15.06 -14.29
C ALA A 478 -2.60 16.31 -14.27
N HIS A 479 -3.76 16.26 -14.94
CA HIS A 479 -4.71 17.36 -14.96
C HIS A 479 -5.53 17.45 -13.67
N PHE A 480 -6.18 16.36 -13.25
CA PHE A 480 -7.13 16.41 -12.14
C PHE A 480 -6.50 16.35 -10.75
N THR A 481 -5.22 15.95 -10.62
CA THR A 481 -4.50 16.02 -9.34
C THR A 481 -3.86 17.39 -9.09
N LYS A 482 -3.74 18.23 -10.10
CA LYS A 482 -3.15 19.57 -10.06
C LYS A 482 -4.15 20.61 -10.54
N ASP A 483 -3.64 21.74 -11.01
CA ASP A 483 -4.39 22.86 -11.54
C ASP A 483 -5.51 23.28 -10.58
N GLU A 484 -6.75 23.36 -11.04
CA GLU A 484 -7.92 23.79 -10.26
C GLU A 484 -8.65 22.64 -9.54
N TYR A 485 -8.23 21.38 -9.72
CA TYR A 485 -8.97 20.23 -9.18
C TYR A 485 -8.37 19.66 -7.87
N GLY A 486 -7.08 19.35 -7.85
CA GLY A 486 -6.39 18.83 -6.67
C GLY A 486 -6.96 17.49 -6.16
N TRP A 487 -7.56 16.68 -7.03
CA TRP A 487 -8.15 15.40 -6.65
C TRP A 487 -7.08 14.37 -6.29
N PRO A 488 -7.33 13.48 -5.33
CA PRO A 488 -6.47 12.32 -5.13
C PRO A 488 -6.46 11.42 -6.38
N ASP A 489 -5.34 10.79 -6.70
CA ASP A 489 -5.19 9.87 -7.84
C ASP A 489 -6.30 8.81 -7.87
N VAL A 490 -6.63 8.23 -6.70
CA VAL A 490 -7.68 7.21 -6.58
C VAL A 490 -9.07 7.75 -6.98
N ALA A 491 -9.35 9.03 -6.73
CA ALA A 491 -10.62 9.64 -7.16
C ALA A 491 -10.69 9.77 -8.69
N VAL A 492 -9.56 10.10 -9.33
CA VAL A 492 -9.45 10.11 -10.80
C VAL A 492 -9.64 8.70 -11.36
N HIS A 493 -8.98 7.71 -10.77
CA HIS A 493 -9.14 6.31 -11.18
C HIS A 493 -10.57 5.81 -10.99
N ASN A 494 -11.23 6.22 -9.90
CA ASN A 494 -12.64 5.86 -9.68
C ASN A 494 -13.57 6.55 -10.69
N ALA A 495 -13.30 7.80 -11.09
CA ALA A 495 -14.04 8.47 -12.15
C ALA A 495 -13.90 7.70 -13.49
N VAL A 496 -12.69 7.27 -13.82
CA VAL A 496 -12.42 6.45 -15.01
C VAL A 496 -13.17 5.11 -14.93
N ALA A 497 -13.11 4.42 -13.79
CA ALA A 497 -13.83 3.16 -13.57
C ALA A 497 -15.37 3.35 -13.69
N THR A 498 -15.90 4.41 -13.09
CA THR A 498 -17.33 4.78 -13.17
C THR A 498 -17.76 5.06 -14.60
N LEU A 499 -16.98 5.82 -15.36
CA LEU A 499 -17.25 6.10 -16.77
C LEU A 499 -17.18 4.85 -17.65
N TYR A 500 -16.21 3.96 -17.35
CA TYR A 500 -16.10 2.66 -18.01
C TYR A 500 -17.33 1.79 -17.71
N ALA A 501 -17.73 1.67 -16.44
CA ALA A 501 -18.91 0.90 -16.05
C ALA A 501 -20.20 1.45 -16.69
N ALA A 502 -20.30 2.78 -16.84
CA ALA A 502 -21.41 3.43 -17.54
C ALA A 502 -21.31 3.33 -19.08
N GLY A 503 -20.30 2.67 -19.63
CA GLY A 503 -20.13 2.52 -21.07
C GLY A 503 -19.82 3.84 -21.83
N ARG A 504 -19.35 4.88 -21.12
CA ARG A 504 -19.09 6.20 -21.70
C ARG A 504 -17.68 6.34 -22.26
N ILE A 505 -16.77 5.51 -21.82
CA ILE A 505 -15.38 5.46 -22.28
C ILE A 505 -14.93 4.01 -22.51
N GLU A 506 -13.94 3.86 -23.34
CA GLU A 506 -13.17 2.63 -23.48
C GLU A 506 -11.70 2.89 -23.17
N ILE A 507 -10.99 1.85 -22.71
CA ILE A 507 -9.59 1.95 -22.33
C ILE A 507 -8.82 0.86 -23.05
N ARG A 508 -7.72 1.27 -23.70
CA ARG A 508 -6.85 0.37 -24.47
C ARG A 508 -5.43 0.42 -23.93
N LYS A 509 -4.77 -0.72 -23.88
CA LYS A 509 -3.34 -0.84 -23.59
C LYS A 509 -2.66 -1.49 -24.79
N ALA A 510 -1.68 -0.80 -25.39
CA ALA A 510 -1.02 -1.26 -26.61
C ALA A 510 -2.00 -1.68 -27.73
N GLY A 511 -3.11 -0.95 -27.88
CA GLY A 511 -4.16 -1.23 -28.87
C GLY A 511 -5.21 -2.26 -28.45
N ALA A 512 -4.96 -3.09 -27.45
CA ALA A 512 -5.92 -4.07 -26.96
C ALA A 512 -6.90 -3.43 -25.96
N LEU A 513 -8.19 -3.76 -26.09
CA LEU A 513 -9.24 -3.32 -25.16
C LEU A 513 -9.05 -3.97 -23.79
N LEU A 514 -9.10 -3.19 -22.72
CA LEU A 514 -9.06 -3.68 -21.35
C LEU A 514 -10.46 -3.69 -20.75
N GLU A 515 -10.83 -4.80 -20.13
CA GLU A 515 -12.15 -4.99 -19.54
C GLU A 515 -12.10 -5.68 -18.17
N GLY A 516 -13.12 -5.42 -17.35
CA GLY A 516 -13.35 -6.09 -16.09
C GLY A 516 -12.13 -6.10 -15.14
N ALA A 517 -11.77 -7.28 -14.66
CA ALA A 517 -10.66 -7.47 -13.72
C ALA A 517 -9.30 -7.04 -14.27
N SER A 518 -9.07 -7.15 -15.59
CA SER A 518 -7.82 -6.71 -16.23
C SER A 518 -7.67 -5.19 -16.18
N LEU A 519 -8.76 -4.44 -16.41
CA LEU A 519 -8.79 -3.00 -16.28
C LEU A 519 -8.58 -2.58 -14.82
N ALA A 520 -9.30 -3.22 -13.88
CA ALA A 520 -9.19 -2.95 -12.46
C ALA A 520 -7.74 -3.12 -11.95
N GLN A 521 -7.09 -4.19 -12.38
CA GLN A 521 -5.70 -4.45 -12.03
C GLN A 521 -4.74 -3.42 -12.65
N ALA A 522 -5.00 -2.98 -13.89
CA ALA A 522 -4.19 -1.96 -14.55
C ALA A 522 -4.31 -0.60 -13.85
N LEU A 523 -5.50 -0.21 -13.41
CA LEU A 523 -5.75 1.03 -12.64
C LEU A 523 -5.12 1.01 -11.24
N LYS A 524 -4.92 -0.17 -10.64
CA LYS A 524 -4.31 -0.32 -9.32
C LYS A 524 -2.78 -0.24 -9.32
N THR A 525 -2.13 -0.82 -10.32
CA THR A 525 -0.67 -1.05 -10.28
C THR A 525 0.18 0.20 -10.51
N GLY A 526 -0.37 1.30 -10.97
CA GLY A 526 0.33 2.58 -11.15
C GLY A 526 1.45 2.61 -12.20
N ARG A 527 2.00 1.45 -12.59
CA ARG A 527 3.21 1.33 -13.41
C ARG A 527 2.98 1.57 -14.89
N ASP A 528 1.90 1.43 -15.46
CA ASP A 528 1.68 1.54 -16.91
C ASP A 528 0.49 2.44 -17.23
N MET A 529 0.15 3.35 -16.33
CA MET A 529 -0.99 4.23 -16.51
C MET A 529 -0.81 5.22 -17.68
N ASP A 530 0.43 5.56 -17.99
CA ASP A 530 0.82 6.33 -19.16
C ASP A 530 0.51 5.61 -20.49
N LYS A 531 0.39 4.28 -20.47
CA LYS A 531 0.06 3.43 -21.62
C LYS A 531 -1.44 3.11 -21.72
N LEU A 532 -2.24 3.52 -20.73
CA LEU A 532 -3.69 3.35 -20.73
C LEU A 532 -4.34 4.50 -21.50
N VAL A 533 -4.68 4.25 -22.76
CA VAL A 533 -5.33 5.22 -23.63
C VAL A 533 -6.84 5.17 -23.41
N VAL A 534 -7.43 6.33 -23.12
CA VAL A 534 -8.85 6.51 -22.87
C VAL A 534 -9.50 7.18 -24.09
N SER A 535 -10.59 6.64 -24.55
CA SER A 535 -11.37 7.21 -25.66
C SER A 535 -12.83 7.32 -25.24
N LYS A 536 -13.49 8.43 -25.62
CA LYS A 536 -14.93 8.60 -25.41
C LYS A 536 -15.68 7.66 -26.36
N VAL A 537 -16.66 6.95 -25.83
CA VAL A 537 -17.58 6.14 -26.63
C VAL A 537 -18.64 7.04 -27.20
N GLU A 538 -18.73 7.06 -28.54
CA GLU A 538 -19.84 7.74 -29.20
C GLU A 538 -21.14 6.96 -29.00
N ALA A 539 -22.23 7.64 -28.76
CA ALA A 539 -23.55 7.03 -28.65
C ALA A 539 -23.92 6.38 -29.99
N VAL A 540 -24.27 5.08 -29.97
CA VAL A 540 -24.75 4.39 -31.17
C VAL A 540 -26.12 4.97 -31.58
N PRO A 541 -26.31 5.45 -32.84
CA PRO A 541 -27.60 6.00 -33.26
C PRO A 541 -28.74 4.99 -33.08
N PRO A 542 -29.94 5.45 -32.67
CA PRO A 542 -31.08 4.54 -32.43
C PRO A 542 -31.43 3.63 -33.59
N GLU A 543 -31.29 4.13 -34.84
CA GLU A 543 -31.53 3.32 -36.03
C GLU A 543 -30.51 2.18 -36.17
N ARG A 544 -29.22 2.44 -35.87
CA ARG A 544 -28.16 1.42 -35.90
C ARG A 544 -28.41 0.38 -34.81
N LEU A 545 -28.78 0.82 -33.59
CA LEU A 545 -29.14 -0.07 -32.47
C LEU A 545 -30.33 -0.96 -32.82
N ALA A 546 -31.35 -0.45 -33.50
CA ALA A 546 -32.48 -1.22 -33.98
C ALA A 546 -32.08 -2.34 -34.95
N LYS A 547 -31.13 -2.04 -35.89
CA LYS A 547 -30.55 -3.02 -36.81
C LYS A 547 -29.81 -4.12 -36.07
N ILE A 548 -29.00 -3.74 -35.09
CA ILE A 548 -28.26 -4.70 -34.25
C ILE A 548 -29.23 -5.64 -33.52
N LYS A 549 -30.29 -5.11 -32.89
CA LYS A 549 -31.32 -5.92 -32.20
C LYS A 549 -32.02 -6.88 -33.15
N SER A 550 -32.32 -6.44 -34.36
CA SER A 550 -32.93 -7.30 -35.38
C SER A 550 -31.98 -8.42 -35.83
N ALA A 551 -30.72 -8.09 -36.08
CA ALA A 551 -29.68 -9.04 -36.46
C ALA A 551 -29.43 -10.09 -35.35
N TYR A 552 -29.35 -9.64 -34.11
CA TYR A 552 -29.23 -10.52 -32.94
C TYR A 552 -30.39 -11.50 -32.87
N ARG A 553 -31.62 -10.98 -32.94
CA ARG A 553 -32.84 -11.87 -32.90
C ARG A 553 -32.83 -12.90 -34.00
N ASN A 554 -32.39 -12.53 -35.22
CA ASN A 554 -32.33 -13.48 -36.35
C ASN A 554 -31.30 -14.57 -36.10
N LEU A 555 -30.12 -14.23 -35.56
CA LEU A 555 -29.05 -15.20 -35.31
C LEU A 555 -29.31 -16.07 -34.07
N VAL A 556 -29.75 -15.49 -32.97
CA VAL A 556 -29.89 -16.13 -31.66
C VAL A 556 -31.28 -16.79 -31.51
N GLY A 557 -32.29 -16.17 -32.12
CA GLY A 557 -33.70 -16.65 -32.03
C GLY A 557 -34.53 -15.97 -30.94
N THR A 558 -33.91 -15.15 -30.08
CA THR A 558 -34.52 -14.36 -28.99
C THR A 558 -34.17 -12.88 -29.07
N ASN A 559 -34.98 -12.02 -28.46
CA ASN A 559 -34.61 -10.63 -28.35
C ASN A 559 -33.45 -10.47 -27.33
N PRO A 560 -32.48 -9.55 -27.56
CA PRO A 560 -31.46 -9.22 -26.56
C PRO A 560 -32.13 -8.57 -25.34
N VAL A 561 -31.59 -8.82 -24.14
CA VAL A 561 -32.03 -8.22 -22.88
C VAL A 561 -31.44 -6.82 -22.72
N GLY A 562 -30.20 -6.64 -23.22
CA GLY A 562 -29.45 -5.40 -23.14
C GLY A 562 -30.08 -4.24 -23.92
N GLY A 563 -30.02 -3.05 -23.31
CA GLY A 563 -30.52 -1.81 -23.91
C GLY A 563 -29.56 -1.18 -24.90
N ASP A 564 -28.26 -1.37 -24.74
CA ASP A 564 -27.17 -0.75 -25.50
C ASP A 564 -26.34 -1.79 -26.29
N ALA A 565 -25.55 -1.29 -27.27
CA ALA A 565 -24.79 -2.15 -28.17
C ALA A 565 -23.69 -2.95 -27.45
N LYS A 566 -23.07 -2.44 -26.41
CA LYS A 566 -22.01 -3.13 -25.69
C LYS A 566 -22.56 -4.32 -24.91
N THR A 567 -23.68 -4.12 -24.23
CA THR A 567 -24.36 -5.22 -23.51
C THR A 567 -24.82 -6.29 -24.48
N ILE A 568 -25.41 -5.91 -25.64
CA ILE A 568 -25.82 -6.86 -26.67
C ILE A 568 -24.61 -7.62 -27.24
N ALA A 569 -23.43 -6.97 -27.37
CA ALA A 569 -22.21 -7.64 -27.79
C ALA A 569 -21.78 -8.72 -26.76
N GLY A 570 -21.84 -8.42 -25.47
CA GLY A 570 -21.55 -9.39 -24.39
C GLY A 570 -22.51 -10.60 -24.42
N GLU A 571 -23.81 -10.36 -24.63
CA GLU A 571 -24.80 -11.44 -24.78
C GLU A 571 -24.51 -12.30 -26.00
N LEU A 572 -24.18 -11.66 -27.16
CA LEU A 572 -23.82 -12.39 -28.38
C LEU A 572 -22.54 -13.21 -28.20
N ALA A 573 -21.52 -12.63 -27.58
CA ALA A 573 -20.27 -13.33 -27.28
C ALA A 573 -20.55 -14.58 -26.41
N SER A 574 -21.30 -14.43 -25.33
CA SER A 574 -21.66 -15.54 -24.44
C SER A 574 -22.46 -16.63 -25.15
N HIS A 575 -23.39 -16.24 -26.05
CA HIS A 575 -24.15 -17.20 -26.85
C HIS A 575 -23.24 -18.00 -27.82
N LEU A 576 -22.36 -17.29 -28.52
CA LEU A 576 -21.41 -17.91 -29.46
C LEU A 576 -20.35 -18.77 -28.73
N GLU A 577 -19.93 -18.39 -27.55
CA GLU A 577 -19.03 -19.19 -26.70
C GLU A 577 -19.63 -20.50 -26.26
N GLN A 578 -20.95 -20.57 -26.06
CA GLN A 578 -21.67 -21.82 -25.74
C GLN A 578 -21.94 -22.66 -26.98
N GLU A 579 -22.25 -22.03 -28.10
CA GLU A 579 -22.77 -22.74 -29.30
C GLU A 579 -21.63 -23.24 -30.20
N VAL A 580 -20.60 -22.44 -30.48
CA VAL A 580 -19.50 -22.81 -31.39
C VAL A 580 -18.76 -24.07 -30.97
N PRO A 581 -18.45 -24.32 -29.69
CA PRO A 581 -17.84 -25.58 -29.27
C PRO A 581 -18.68 -26.81 -29.63
N THR A 582 -20.02 -26.73 -29.58
CA THR A 582 -20.89 -27.83 -29.89
C THR A 582 -20.82 -28.26 -31.36
N PHE A 583 -20.61 -27.27 -32.25
CA PHE A 583 -20.37 -27.55 -33.67
C PHE A 583 -18.94 -28.06 -33.90
N ARG A 584 -17.95 -27.53 -33.18
CA ARG A 584 -16.55 -27.98 -33.26
C ARG A 584 -16.41 -29.45 -32.82
N ASP A 585 -17.14 -29.87 -31.77
CA ASP A 585 -17.17 -31.27 -31.33
C ASP A 585 -17.79 -32.20 -32.38
N ALA A 586 -18.79 -31.73 -33.15
CA ALA A 586 -19.36 -32.45 -34.27
C ALA A 586 -18.48 -32.52 -35.52
N GLN A 587 -17.52 -31.57 -35.67
CA GLN A 587 -16.65 -31.43 -36.86
C GLN A 587 -15.78 -32.68 -37.09
N GLY A 588 -15.26 -33.31 -36.00
CA GLY A 588 -14.50 -34.56 -36.12
C GLY A 588 -15.31 -35.66 -36.78
N ARG A 589 -16.59 -35.80 -36.45
CA ARG A 589 -17.52 -36.78 -37.02
C ARG A 589 -17.98 -36.40 -38.43
N ALA A 590 -18.01 -35.10 -38.73
CA ALA A 590 -18.35 -34.60 -40.07
C ALA A 590 -17.35 -35.02 -41.14
N SER A 591 -16.11 -35.34 -40.77
CA SER A 591 -15.05 -35.74 -41.72
C SER A 591 -15.41 -37.00 -42.56
N ALA A 592 -16.36 -37.81 -42.09
CA ALA A 592 -16.84 -38.97 -42.82
C ALA A 592 -17.85 -38.64 -43.97
N TYR A 593 -18.29 -37.38 -44.03
CA TYR A 593 -19.38 -36.98 -44.94
C TYR A 593 -18.89 -36.03 -46.03
N PRO A 594 -19.54 -35.98 -47.21
CA PRO A 594 -19.09 -35.12 -48.30
C PRO A 594 -19.19 -33.63 -48.06
N PHE A 595 -19.96 -33.18 -47.07
CA PHE A 595 -20.06 -31.80 -46.63
C PHE A 595 -19.01 -31.40 -45.59
N ALA A 596 -17.97 -32.20 -45.32
CA ALA A 596 -16.94 -31.92 -44.31
C ALA A 596 -16.26 -30.57 -44.48
N ALA A 597 -15.91 -30.22 -45.71
CA ALA A 597 -15.27 -28.95 -46.03
C ALA A 597 -16.21 -27.75 -45.74
N GLU A 598 -17.45 -27.86 -46.17
CA GLU A 598 -18.48 -26.85 -45.93
C GLU A 598 -18.80 -26.70 -44.43
N PHE A 599 -18.89 -27.82 -43.72
CA PHE A 599 -19.08 -27.82 -42.24
C PHE A 599 -17.94 -27.04 -41.57
N ALA A 600 -16.67 -27.34 -41.92
CA ALA A 600 -15.52 -26.69 -41.32
C ALA A 600 -15.48 -25.17 -41.66
N GLU A 601 -15.81 -24.78 -42.90
CA GLU A 601 -15.90 -23.39 -43.32
C GLU A 601 -16.92 -22.60 -42.50
N LYS A 602 -18.13 -23.18 -42.33
CA LYS A 602 -19.23 -22.54 -41.60
C LYS A 602 -18.95 -22.45 -40.12
N VAL A 603 -18.32 -23.48 -39.50
CA VAL A 603 -17.79 -23.39 -38.12
C VAL A 603 -16.75 -22.25 -38.02
N GLY A 604 -15.84 -22.16 -38.97
CA GLY A 604 -14.86 -21.10 -38.99
C GLY A 604 -15.47 -19.68 -39.15
N LYS A 605 -16.63 -19.55 -39.82
CA LYS A 605 -17.36 -18.27 -39.91
C LYS A 605 -17.91 -17.86 -38.55
N LEU A 606 -18.58 -18.76 -37.82
CA LEU A 606 -19.09 -18.49 -36.47
C LEU A 606 -17.96 -18.27 -35.46
N ASP A 607 -16.86 -19.01 -35.56
CA ASP A 607 -15.71 -18.86 -34.69
C ASP A 607 -15.00 -17.53 -34.86
N ARG A 608 -14.88 -17.05 -36.12
CA ARG A 608 -14.37 -15.68 -36.40
C ARG A 608 -15.27 -14.60 -35.80
N ALA A 609 -16.59 -14.76 -35.94
CA ALA A 609 -17.55 -13.83 -35.32
C ALA A 609 -17.45 -13.84 -33.79
N ARG A 610 -17.32 -15.03 -33.18
CA ARG A 610 -17.06 -15.19 -31.74
C ARG A 610 -15.79 -14.44 -31.32
N GLY A 611 -14.67 -14.68 -32.00
CA GLY A 611 -13.40 -14.00 -31.71
C GLY A 611 -13.47 -12.48 -31.91
N ALA A 612 -14.19 -12.03 -32.96
CA ALA A 612 -14.34 -10.62 -33.25
C ALA A 612 -15.17 -9.88 -32.17
N VAL A 613 -16.32 -10.45 -31.76
CA VAL A 613 -17.16 -9.79 -30.74
C VAL A 613 -16.56 -9.88 -29.33
N SER A 614 -15.85 -10.96 -29.00
CA SER A 614 -15.12 -11.07 -27.72
C SER A 614 -13.87 -10.18 -27.67
N GLY A 615 -13.24 -9.89 -28.81
CA GLY A 615 -12.06 -9.03 -28.89
C GLY A 615 -12.35 -7.53 -28.92
N ASP A 616 -13.43 -7.11 -29.56
CA ASP A 616 -13.88 -5.72 -29.62
C ASP A 616 -15.41 -5.64 -29.79
N TRP A 617 -16.08 -5.14 -28.77
CA TRP A 617 -17.54 -4.97 -28.82
C TRP A 617 -18.03 -4.06 -29.95
N LYS A 618 -17.19 -3.14 -30.45
CA LYS A 618 -17.54 -2.27 -31.58
C LYS A 618 -17.83 -3.04 -32.86
N TRP A 619 -17.30 -4.24 -33.01
CA TRP A 619 -17.62 -5.14 -34.12
C TRP A 619 -19.13 -5.31 -34.30
N ILE A 620 -19.91 -5.34 -33.20
CA ILE A 620 -21.38 -5.47 -33.26
C ILE A 620 -22.02 -4.23 -33.91
N VAL A 621 -21.38 -3.05 -33.79
CA VAL A 621 -21.86 -1.81 -34.40
C VAL A 621 -21.45 -1.73 -35.87
N ASP A 622 -20.20 -2.06 -36.18
CA ASP A 622 -19.58 -1.79 -37.49
C ASP A 622 -19.85 -2.88 -38.52
N GLN A 623 -19.79 -4.15 -38.13
CA GLN A 623 -19.76 -5.27 -39.07
C GLN A 623 -20.90 -6.29 -38.85
N PHE A 624 -21.41 -6.45 -37.64
CA PHE A 624 -22.40 -7.49 -37.37
C PHE A 624 -23.71 -7.35 -38.16
N PRO A 625 -24.35 -6.19 -38.29
CA PRO A 625 -25.59 -6.06 -39.04
C PRO A 625 -25.47 -6.50 -40.50
N GLU A 626 -24.28 -6.36 -41.12
CA GLU A 626 -24.02 -6.74 -42.49
C GLU A 626 -23.64 -8.23 -42.64
N SER A 627 -23.06 -8.81 -41.60
CA SER A 627 -22.65 -10.22 -41.60
C SER A 627 -23.73 -11.16 -41.04
N ALA A 628 -24.76 -10.65 -40.38
CA ALA A 628 -25.74 -11.40 -39.63
C ALA A 628 -26.50 -12.43 -40.44
N ASP A 629 -26.93 -12.09 -41.68
CA ASP A 629 -27.66 -13.00 -42.55
C ASP A 629 -26.83 -14.24 -42.90
N GLY A 630 -25.54 -14.00 -43.25
CA GLY A 630 -24.62 -15.08 -43.56
C GLY A 630 -24.24 -15.95 -42.34
N LEU A 631 -24.22 -15.37 -41.13
CA LEU A 631 -24.02 -16.13 -39.91
C LEU A 631 -25.25 -16.93 -39.56
N THR A 632 -26.43 -16.40 -39.74
CA THR A 632 -27.71 -17.06 -39.48
C THR A 632 -27.88 -18.27 -40.43
N GLU A 633 -27.57 -18.13 -41.72
CA GLU A 633 -27.60 -19.21 -42.70
C GLU A 633 -26.55 -20.28 -42.31
N ALA A 634 -25.31 -19.87 -42.00
CA ALA A 634 -24.28 -20.80 -41.56
C ALA A 634 -24.70 -21.63 -40.34
N LYS A 635 -25.29 -20.96 -39.34
CA LYS A 635 -25.81 -21.63 -38.12
C LYS A 635 -26.95 -22.61 -38.43
N ALA A 636 -27.88 -22.21 -39.30
CA ALA A 636 -29.00 -23.06 -39.70
C ALA A 636 -28.51 -24.31 -40.42
N ASP A 637 -27.55 -24.17 -41.33
CA ASP A 637 -26.97 -25.33 -42.04
C ASP A 637 -26.15 -26.20 -41.12
N LEU A 638 -25.31 -25.63 -40.25
CA LEU A 638 -24.57 -26.40 -39.24
C LEU A 638 -25.52 -27.21 -38.32
N SER A 639 -26.63 -26.64 -37.93
CA SER A 639 -27.62 -27.31 -37.12
C SER A 639 -28.25 -28.51 -37.84
N ARG A 640 -28.54 -28.35 -39.15
CA ARG A 640 -29.05 -29.44 -39.99
C ARG A 640 -28.01 -30.54 -40.22
N MET A 641 -26.75 -30.14 -40.53
CA MET A 641 -25.64 -31.06 -40.71
C MET A 641 -25.35 -31.83 -39.42
N LYS A 642 -25.33 -31.13 -38.26
CA LYS A 642 -25.15 -31.74 -36.93
C LYS A 642 -26.29 -32.75 -36.62
N GLN A 643 -27.54 -32.37 -36.84
CA GLN A 643 -28.68 -33.25 -36.67
C GLN A 643 -28.60 -34.50 -37.59
N PHE A 644 -28.06 -34.30 -38.80
CA PHE A 644 -27.81 -35.41 -39.74
C PHE A 644 -26.76 -36.38 -39.17
N ILE A 645 -25.63 -35.85 -38.64
CA ILE A 645 -24.53 -36.65 -38.09
C ILE A 645 -24.95 -37.39 -36.80
N GLU A 646 -25.75 -36.76 -35.93
CA GLU A 646 -26.06 -37.24 -34.57
C GLU A 646 -27.18 -38.30 -34.50
N GLY A 647 -27.42 -39.04 -35.59
CA GLY A 647 -28.26 -40.24 -35.51
C GLY A 647 -29.64 -40.10 -36.11
N SER A 648 -29.78 -39.28 -37.14
CA SER A 648 -31.00 -39.31 -37.94
C SER A 648 -31.08 -40.63 -38.70
N GLN A 649 -32.31 -41.16 -38.90
CA GLN A 649 -32.57 -42.31 -39.79
C GLN A 649 -32.00 -42.07 -41.21
N LEU A 650 -31.80 -40.83 -41.59
CA LEU A 650 -31.20 -40.42 -42.86
C LEU A 650 -29.69 -40.73 -42.90
N ALA A 651 -28.94 -40.49 -41.80
CA ALA A 651 -27.50 -40.82 -41.73
C ALA A 651 -27.27 -42.35 -41.84
N ALA A 652 -28.14 -43.15 -41.18
CA ALA A 652 -28.08 -44.62 -41.28
C ALA A 652 -28.32 -45.08 -42.73
N LYS A 653 -29.34 -44.52 -43.42
CA LYS A 653 -29.60 -44.79 -44.82
C LYS A 653 -28.51 -44.32 -45.75
N TRP A 654 -27.91 -43.15 -45.45
CA TRP A 654 -26.76 -42.61 -46.25
C TRP A 654 -25.53 -43.53 -46.12
N ASN A 655 -25.23 -44.02 -44.90
CA ASN A 655 -24.16 -44.99 -44.68
C ASN A 655 -24.40 -46.29 -45.45
N GLU A 656 -25.65 -46.76 -45.46
CA GLU A 656 -26.03 -47.95 -46.23
C GLU A 656 -25.75 -47.78 -47.74
N VAL A 657 -26.04 -46.60 -48.29
CA VAL A 657 -25.78 -46.26 -49.70
C VAL A 657 -24.29 -46.16 -49.99
N ARG A 658 -23.55 -45.48 -49.12
CA ARG A 658 -22.10 -45.32 -49.26
C ARG A 658 -21.34 -46.64 -49.20
N GLU A 659 -21.61 -47.45 -48.18
CA GLU A 659 -20.99 -48.77 -48.00
C GLU A 659 -21.26 -49.69 -49.17
N PHE A 660 -22.48 -49.63 -49.73
CA PHE A 660 -22.82 -50.41 -50.92
C PHE A 660 -22.03 -49.86 -52.14
N GLY A 661 -21.85 -48.59 -52.29
CA GLY A 661 -21.05 -48.01 -53.40
C GLY A 661 -19.57 -48.43 -53.36
N GLU A 662 -19.02 -48.66 -52.15
CA GLU A 662 -17.63 -49.11 -51.96
C GLU A 662 -17.40 -50.58 -52.30
N SER A 663 -18.37 -51.51 -52.06
CA SER A 663 -18.20 -52.97 -52.18
C SER A 663 -19.24 -53.62 -53.02
N GLY A 664 -20.48 -53.18 -52.99
CA GLY A 664 -21.63 -53.88 -53.64
C GLY A 664 -21.53 -53.86 -55.16
N LEU A 665 -21.04 -52.80 -55.79
CA LEU A 665 -20.85 -52.78 -57.26
C LEU A 665 -19.82 -53.80 -57.73
N SER A 666 -18.74 -54.04 -56.99
CA SER A 666 -17.80 -55.13 -57.33
C SER A 666 -18.43 -56.50 -57.19
N GLU A 667 -19.22 -56.73 -56.18
CA GLU A 667 -19.87 -57.97 -55.93
C GLU A 667 -20.95 -58.30 -57.02
N MET A 668 -21.70 -57.30 -57.46
CA MET A 668 -22.61 -57.43 -58.59
C MET A 668 -21.89 -57.92 -59.87
N ARG A 669 -20.73 -57.27 -60.19
CA ARG A 669 -19.93 -57.70 -61.33
C ARG A 669 -19.39 -59.10 -61.21
N ASP A 670 -18.91 -59.47 -60.04
CA ASP A 670 -18.36 -60.76 -59.75
C ASP A 670 -19.43 -61.86 -59.91
N LEU A 671 -20.66 -61.50 -59.63
CA LEU A 671 -21.83 -62.39 -59.81
C LEU A 671 -22.41 -62.35 -61.21
N GLY A 672 -21.95 -61.44 -62.10
CA GLY A 672 -22.45 -61.25 -63.46
C GLY A 672 -23.81 -60.55 -63.51
N ILE A 673 -24.09 -59.67 -62.49
CA ILE A 673 -25.34 -58.92 -62.46
C ILE A 673 -25.08 -57.55 -63.12
N ASP A 674 -25.91 -57.20 -64.08
CA ASP A 674 -25.87 -55.87 -64.70
C ASP A 674 -26.25 -54.76 -63.71
N VAL A 675 -25.48 -53.68 -63.61
CA VAL A 675 -25.74 -52.54 -62.71
C VAL A 675 -26.82 -51.66 -63.32
N PRO A 676 -28.02 -51.54 -62.72
CA PRO A 676 -29.08 -50.70 -63.24
C PRO A 676 -28.69 -49.22 -63.23
N VAL A 677 -28.97 -48.41 -64.24
CA VAL A 677 -28.72 -46.98 -64.30
C VAL A 677 -29.35 -46.23 -63.10
N GLU A 678 -30.48 -46.70 -62.62
CA GLU A 678 -31.14 -46.15 -61.43
C GLU A 678 -30.34 -46.36 -60.17
N LEU A 679 -29.53 -47.40 -60.08
CA LEU A 679 -28.63 -47.63 -58.93
C LEU A 679 -27.39 -46.73 -58.96
N GLU A 680 -26.80 -46.50 -60.12
CA GLU A 680 -25.70 -45.59 -60.30
C GLU A 680 -26.11 -44.17 -59.91
N GLY A 681 -27.27 -43.70 -60.33
CA GLY A 681 -27.84 -42.40 -59.90
C GLY A 681 -28.11 -42.33 -58.40
N ALA A 682 -28.55 -43.47 -57.84
CA ALA A 682 -28.79 -43.57 -56.39
C ALA A 682 -27.50 -43.48 -55.57
N LEU A 683 -26.41 -44.10 -56.04
CA LEU A 683 -25.09 -44.05 -55.41
C LEU A 683 -24.44 -42.67 -55.49
N ALA A 684 -24.74 -41.89 -56.51
CA ALA A 684 -24.24 -40.51 -56.65
C ALA A 684 -24.72 -39.58 -55.50
N VAL A 685 -25.90 -39.90 -54.91
CA VAL A 685 -26.44 -39.15 -53.77
C VAL A 685 -25.53 -39.23 -52.54
N ALA A 686 -24.75 -40.30 -52.39
CA ALA A 686 -23.82 -40.43 -51.26
C ALA A 686 -22.61 -39.50 -51.37
N GLY A 687 -22.24 -39.05 -52.59
CA GLY A 687 -21.19 -38.09 -52.83
C GLY A 687 -21.63 -36.62 -52.86
N ASP A 688 -22.92 -36.35 -52.73
CA ASP A 688 -23.48 -34.99 -52.79
C ASP A 688 -23.15 -34.20 -51.50
N PRO A 689 -22.48 -33.05 -51.61
CA PRO A 689 -22.26 -32.18 -50.43
C PRO A 689 -23.55 -31.72 -49.75
N GLU A 690 -24.67 -31.67 -50.49
CA GLU A 690 -25.99 -31.31 -49.90
C GLU A 690 -26.80 -32.50 -49.42
N CYS A 691 -26.21 -33.66 -49.25
CA CYS A 691 -26.91 -34.89 -48.89
C CYS A 691 -27.77 -34.73 -47.62
N TYR A 692 -27.36 -33.87 -46.66
CA TYR A 692 -28.13 -33.60 -45.46
C TYR A 692 -29.46 -32.88 -45.70
N LYS A 693 -29.63 -32.22 -46.87
CA LYS A 693 -30.89 -31.60 -47.33
C LYS A 693 -31.68 -32.50 -48.22
N SER A 694 -31.09 -33.59 -48.76
CA SER A 694 -31.65 -34.40 -49.81
C SER A 694 -32.78 -35.29 -49.35
N ARG A 695 -33.88 -35.22 -50.07
CA ARG A 695 -35.03 -36.17 -49.95
C ARG A 695 -34.82 -37.48 -50.71
N GLU A 696 -33.74 -37.57 -51.50
CA GLU A 696 -33.43 -38.74 -52.33
C GLU A 696 -32.73 -39.89 -51.56
N ILE A 697 -32.13 -39.62 -50.38
CA ILE A 697 -31.46 -40.67 -49.58
C ILE A 697 -32.38 -41.87 -49.27
N PRO A 698 -33.67 -41.72 -48.87
CA PRO A 698 -34.54 -42.84 -48.65
C PRO A 698 -34.82 -43.66 -49.93
N ARG A 699 -34.86 -42.98 -51.08
CA ARG A 699 -35.06 -43.58 -52.39
C ARG A 699 -33.82 -44.37 -52.81
N ALA A 700 -32.66 -43.78 -52.66
CA ALA A 700 -31.37 -44.41 -52.90
C ALA A 700 -31.17 -45.66 -52.02
N ALA A 701 -31.43 -45.53 -50.68
CA ALA A 701 -31.40 -46.74 -49.83
C ALA A 701 -32.38 -47.84 -50.23
N GLY A 702 -33.54 -47.45 -50.74
CA GLY A 702 -34.49 -48.45 -51.35
C GLY A 702 -33.94 -49.13 -52.61
N ALA A 703 -33.19 -48.41 -53.46
CA ALA A 703 -32.53 -49.04 -54.64
C ALA A 703 -31.41 -49.98 -54.17
N VAL A 704 -30.57 -49.53 -53.20
CA VAL A 704 -29.54 -50.39 -52.59
C VAL A 704 -30.06 -51.64 -51.99
N ARG A 705 -31.19 -51.59 -51.28
CA ARG A 705 -31.84 -52.83 -50.74
C ARG A 705 -32.24 -53.80 -51.84
N ARG A 706 -32.90 -53.36 -52.91
CA ARG A 706 -33.22 -54.15 -54.04
C ARG A 706 -31.98 -54.82 -54.68
N ALA A 707 -30.88 -54.03 -54.78
CA ALA A 707 -29.63 -54.59 -55.31
C ALA A 707 -29.02 -55.64 -54.36
N LYS A 708 -29.07 -55.43 -53.05
CA LYS A 708 -28.60 -56.40 -52.06
C LYS A 708 -29.46 -57.72 -52.14
N ASP A 709 -30.77 -57.58 -52.29
CA ASP A 709 -31.66 -58.71 -52.43
C ASP A 709 -31.35 -59.48 -53.75
N GLU A 710 -30.91 -58.80 -54.78
CA GLU A 710 -30.52 -59.41 -56.04
C GLU A 710 -29.18 -60.15 -55.97
N ILE A 711 -28.22 -59.56 -55.31
CA ILE A 711 -26.90 -60.15 -54.96
C ILE A 711 -27.13 -61.41 -54.14
N ASP A 712 -27.99 -61.44 -53.16
CA ASP A 712 -28.23 -62.56 -52.26
C ASP A 712 -28.93 -63.73 -53.04
N ARG A 713 -29.90 -63.38 -53.90
CA ARG A 713 -30.50 -64.36 -54.78
C ARG A 713 -29.49 -64.96 -55.77
N ALA A 714 -28.67 -64.17 -56.41
CA ALA A 714 -27.67 -64.68 -57.37
C ALA A 714 -26.60 -65.51 -56.65
N ARG A 715 -26.16 -65.11 -55.45
CA ARG A 715 -25.24 -65.87 -54.62
C ARG A 715 -25.79 -67.22 -54.20
N GLU A 716 -27.08 -67.27 -53.83
CA GLU A 716 -27.76 -68.52 -53.48
C GLU A 716 -27.92 -69.40 -54.65
N SER A 717 -28.27 -68.82 -55.81
CA SER A 717 -28.37 -69.64 -57.09
C SER A 717 -27.01 -70.23 -57.46
N LEU A 718 -25.92 -69.43 -57.31
CA LEU A 718 -24.58 -69.94 -57.59
C LEU A 718 -24.12 -71.00 -56.60
N ARG A 719 -24.49 -70.94 -55.32
CA ARG A 719 -24.26 -72.01 -54.34
C ARG A 719 -25.03 -73.26 -54.63
N ALA A 720 -26.29 -73.08 -54.99
CA ALA A 720 -27.16 -74.25 -55.35
C ALA A 720 -26.63 -75.01 -56.59
N GLY A 721 -26.16 -74.23 -57.58
CA GLY A 721 -25.46 -74.80 -58.77
C GLY A 721 -24.24 -75.64 -58.37
N VAL A 722 -23.32 -75.04 -57.60
CA VAL A 722 -22.10 -75.75 -57.15
C VAL A 722 -22.38 -76.87 -56.17
N ALA A 723 -23.44 -76.80 -55.38
CA ALA A 723 -23.89 -77.86 -54.51
C ALA A 723 -24.40 -79.06 -55.35
N GLY A 724 -25.15 -78.72 -56.41
CA GLY A 724 -25.61 -79.77 -57.38
C GLY A 724 -24.44 -80.46 -58.04
N GLU A 725 -23.41 -79.70 -58.47
CA GLU A 725 -22.22 -80.28 -59.08
C GLU A 725 -21.40 -81.10 -58.06
N LEU A 726 -21.37 -80.77 -56.79
CA LEU A 726 -20.76 -81.57 -55.71
C LEU A 726 -21.52 -82.87 -55.48
N ASP A 727 -22.83 -82.82 -55.52
CA ASP A 727 -23.68 -83.97 -55.42
C ASP A 727 -23.52 -84.89 -56.59
N GLU A 728 -23.46 -84.33 -57.82
CA GLU A 728 -23.15 -85.11 -59.02
C GLU A 728 -21.74 -85.76 -58.95
N TYR A 729 -20.77 -85.05 -58.47
CA TYR A 729 -19.40 -85.55 -58.26
C TYR A 729 -19.41 -86.71 -57.22
N ARG A 730 -20.15 -86.61 -56.16
CA ARG A 730 -20.41 -87.67 -55.17
C ARG A 730 -21.08 -88.90 -55.81
N ALA A 731 -22.16 -88.65 -56.54
CA ALA A 731 -22.90 -89.68 -57.22
C ALA A 731 -22.08 -90.50 -58.28
N SER A 732 -21.09 -89.81 -58.96
CA SER A 732 -20.22 -90.49 -59.87
C SER A 732 -19.35 -91.56 -59.21
N PHE A 733 -19.00 -91.41 -57.97
CA PHE A 733 -18.31 -92.40 -57.16
C PHE A 733 -19.26 -93.52 -56.66
N GLU A 734 -20.46 -93.12 -56.26
CA GLU A 734 -21.52 -94.02 -55.79
C GLU A 734 -21.97 -94.97 -56.88
N SER A 735 -21.95 -94.51 -58.13
CA SER A 735 -22.32 -95.34 -59.30
C SER A 735 -21.16 -96.22 -59.79
N THR A 736 -19.94 -95.92 -59.48
CA THR A 736 -18.73 -96.60 -59.99
C THR A 736 -18.21 -97.68 -59.00
N CYS A 737 -18.44 -97.43 -57.70
CA CYS A 737 -17.98 -98.27 -56.59
C CYS A 737 -19.13 -98.82 -55.80
N ASP A 738 -19.13 -100.17 -55.49
CA ASP A 738 -20.08 -100.72 -54.56
C ASP A 738 -19.77 -100.31 -53.13
N LEU A 739 -20.38 -99.22 -52.69
CA LEU A 739 -20.18 -98.70 -51.37
C LEU A 739 -20.61 -99.63 -50.22
N ASN A 740 -21.51 -100.65 -50.53
CA ASN A 740 -21.90 -101.57 -49.52
C ASN A 740 -20.86 -102.64 -49.25
N ALA A 741 -19.88 -102.78 -50.15
CA ALA A 741 -18.75 -103.73 -49.99
C ALA A 741 -17.58 -103.09 -49.14
N LEU A 742 -17.61 -101.73 -48.82
CA LEU A 742 -16.63 -101.09 -48.07
C LEU A 742 -16.82 -101.21 -46.55
N PRO A 743 -15.75 -101.15 -45.75
CA PRO A 743 -15.85 -101.09 -44.30
C PRO A 743 -16.75 -99.91 -43.82
N GLU A 744 -17.52 -100.16 -42.77
CA GLU A 744 -18.52 -99.23 -42.26
C GLU A 744 -17.88 -97.82 -41.94
N GLU A 745 -16.63 -97.82 -41.45
CA GLU A 745 -15.91 -96.62 -41.10
C GLU A 745 -15.48 -95.82 -42.35
N SER A 746 -14.97 -96.46 -43.39
CA SER A 746 -14.64 -95.82 -44.69
C SER A 746 -15.94 -95.24 -45.34
N ARG A 747 -17.07 -95.90 -45.32
CA ARG A 747 -18.33 -95.39 -45.81
C ARG A 747 -18.83 -94.16 -45.04
N ARG A 748 -18.73 -94.26 -43.72
CA ARG A 748 -19.06 -93.07 -42.86
C ARG A 748 -18.12 -91.85 -43.12
N MET A 749 -16.81 -92.10 -43.19
CA MET A 749 -15.84 -91.05 -43.50
C MET A 749 -16.01 -90.44 -44.91
N PHE A 750 -16.40 -91.23 -45.91
CA PHE A 750 -16.74 -90.76 -47.24
C PHE A 750 -17.99 -89.86 -47.19
N ALA A 751 -19.06 -90.28 -46.54
CA ALA A 751 -20.27 -89.50 -46.39
C ALA A 751 -20.01 -88.21 -45.63
N GLU A 752 -19.29 -88.27 -44.48
CA GLU A 752 -18.93 -87.11 -43.67
C GLU A 752 -18.11 -86.14 -44.46
N LEU A 753 -17.22 -86.59 -45.36
CA LEU A 753 -16.37 -85.65 -46.13
C LEU A 753 -17.20 -84.77 -47.07
N PHE A 754 -18.18 -85.28 -47.74
CA PHE A 754 -19.11 -84.57 -48.60
C PHE A 754 -20.06 -83.66 -47.82
N GLU A 755 -20.63 -84.19 -46.73
CA GLU A 755 -21.53 -83.42 -45.86
C GLU A 755 -20.81 -82.20 -45.26
N ARG A 756 -19.64 -82.39 -44.69
CA ARG A 756 -18.85 -81.28 -44.16
C ARG A 756 -18.44 -80.28 -45.27
N THR A 757 -18.31 -80.72 -46.49
CA THR A 757 -17.98 -79.90 -47.64
C THR A 757 -19.18 -79.06 -48.06
N ALA A 758 -20.39 -79.73 -48.10
CA ALA A 758 -21.61 -78.99 -48.38
C ALA A 758 -21.93 -77.95 -47.32
N ASP A 759 -21.68 -78.27 -46.02
CA ASP A 759 -21.79 -77.28 -44.92
C ASP A 759 -20.86 -76.08 -45.09
N LYS A 760 -19.59 -76.31 -45.50
CA LYS A 760 -18.68 -75.22 -45.80
C LYS A 760 -19.11 -74.36 -46.97
N LEU A 761 -19.66 -74.96 -48.02
CA LEU A 761 -20.20 -74.26 -49.19
C LEU A 761 -21.41 -73.40 -48.81
N SER A 762 -22.24 -73.86 -47.91
CA SER A 762 -23.46 -73.17 -47.46
C SER A 762 -23.15 -71.80 -46.80
N VAL A 763 -22.08 -71.72 -46.11
CA VAL A 763 -21.68 -70.50 -45.40
C VAL A 763 -20.66 -69.57 -46.19
N GLU A 764 -20.13 -70.07 -47.32
CA GLU A 764 -19.15 -69.26 -48.15
C GLU A 764 -19.89 -68.11 -48.82
N ARG A 765 -19.32 -66.92 -48.71
CA ARG A 765 -19.92 -65.68 -49.19
C ARG A 765 -19.24 -65.10 -50.46
N SER A 766 -18.03 -65.48 -50.71
CA SER A 766 -17.27 -64.91 -51.84
C SER A 766 -17.70 -65.60 -53.13
N PRO A 767 -18.27 -64.92 -54.16
CA PRO A 767 -18.67 -65.47 -55.43
C PRO A 767 -17.52 -66.22 -56.13
N LEU A 768 -16.30 -65.70 -56.08
CA LEU A 768 -15.15 -66.33 -56.66
C LEU A 768 -14.77 -67.63 -55.95
N ARG A 769 -14.86 -67.69 -54.63
CA ARG A 769 -14.61 -68.93 -53.87
C ARG A 769 -15.70 -69.93 -54.09
N ILE A 770 -16.94 -69.53 -54.19
CA ILE A 770 -18.05 -70.43 -54.50
C ILE A 770 -17.85 -71.10 -55.86
N ARG A 771 -17.48 -70.31 -56.91
CA ARG A 771 -17.20 -70.90 -58.25
C ARG A 771 -16.02 -71.83 -58.28
N THR A 772 -14.98 -71.60 -57.53
CA THR A 772 -13.76 -72.42 -57.49
C THR A 772 -13.84 -73.54 -56.43
N PHE A 773 -14.91 -73.59 -55.72
CA PHE A 773 -15.09 -74.46 -54.52
C PHE A 773 -14.90 -75.90 -54.86
N LEU A 774 -15.68 -76.38 -55.85
CA LEU A 774 -15.63 -77.80 -56.28
C LEU A 774 -14.25 -78.20 -56.82
N GLU A 775 -13.58 -77.35 -57.64
CA GLU A 775 -12.26 -77.66 -58.15
C GLU A 775 -11.17 -77.63 -57.03
N SER A 776 -11.33 -76.80 -56.06
CA SER A 776 -10.45 -76.82 -54.85
C SER A 776 -10.74 -78.11 -54.05
N PHE A 777 -11.96 -78.47 -53.86
CA PHE A 777 -12.38 -79.73 -53.17
C PHE A 777 -11.82 -80.95 -53.86
N LYS A 778 -11.97 -80.98 -55.15
CA LYS A 778 -11.45 -82.13 -56.00
C LYS A 778 -9.95 -82.25 -55.86
N ARG A 779 -9.20 -81.10 -55.99
CA ARG A 779 -7.74 -81.12 -55.89
C ARG A 779 -7.27 -81.59 -54.54
N ASP A 780 -7.87 -81.06 -53.46
CA ASP A 780 -7.40 -81.23 -52.10
C ASP A 780 -7.77 -82.58 -51.49
N ASN A 781 -8.85 -83.27 -52.05
CA ASN A 781 -9.38 -84.44 -51.47
C ASN A 781 -9.36 -85.72 -52.44
N ALA A 782 -8.90 -85.53 -53.67
CA ALA A 782 -8.91 -86.64 -54.61
C ALA A 782 -8.17 -87.89 -54.08
N ALA A 783 -6.95 -87.70 -53.59
CA ALA A 783 -6.14 -88.79 -53.05
C ALA A 783 -6.84 -89.48 -51.83
N ARG A 784 -7.48 -88.63 -50.99
CA ARG A 784 -8.21 -89.15 -49.82
C ARG A 784 -9.46 -89.89 -50.17
N ILE A 785 -10.20 -89.41 -51.12
CA ILE A 785 -11.38 -90.14 -51.68
C ILE A 785 -10.96 -91.52 -52.25
N VAL A 786 -9.91 -91.59 -53.05
CA VAL A 786 -9.35 -92.82 -53.61
C VAL A 786 -8.93 -93.82 -52.49
N ALA A 787 -8.29 -93.26 -51.46
CA ALA A 787 -7.85 -94.05 -50.27
C ALA A 787 -9.04 -94.65 -49.47
N LEU A 788 -10.15 -93.86 -49.37
CA LEU A 788 -11.38 -94.32 -48.68
C LEU A 788 -12.16 -95.38 -49.45
N LEU A 789 -12.06 -95.32 -50.81
CA LEU A 789 -12.74 -96.25 -51.71
C LEU A 789 -11.92 -97.53 -51.93
N ASN A 790 -10.60 -97.56 -51.67
CA ASN A 790 -9.67 -98.70 -51.76
C ASN A 790 -8.91 -98.90 -50.44
N PRO A 791 -9.56 -99.37 -49.38
CA PRO A 791 -8.85 -99.59 -48.11
C PRO A 791 -7.86 -100.76 -48.25
N PRO A 792 -6.61 -100.68 -47.73
CA PRO A 792 -5.72 -101.88 -47.77
C PRO A 792 -6.22 -102.93 -46.83
N GLU A 793 -6.18 -104.26 -47.33
CA GLU A 793 -6.52 -105.45 -46.52
C GLU A 793 -5.61 -105.50 -45.24
N LEU A 794 -6.29 -105.74 -44.11
CA LEU A 794 -5.57 -105.84 -42.79
C LEU A 794 -4.93 -107.22 -42.71
N GLU A 795 -3.63 -107.30 -42.83
CA GLU A 795 -2.83 -108.46 -42.26
C GLU A 795 -2.57 -108.23 -40.80
N SER A 796 -3.07 -109.10 -39.98
CA SER A 796 -2.75 -109.21 -38.53
C SER A 796 -1.37 -109.68 -38.24
N SER A 797 -0.66 -109.15 -37.33
CA SER A 797 0.04 -109.83 -36.29
C SER A 797 0.79 -108.89 -35.28
N SER A 798 0.42 -109.12 -34.06
CA SER A 798 1.21 -109.30 -32.84
C SER A 798 2.18 -108.21 -32.37
N GLU A 799 1.85 -107.80 -31.17
CA GLU A 799 2.74 -107.32 -30.13
C GLU A 799 3.89 -108.39 -29.89
N PRO A 800 5.02 -108.03 -29.30
CA PRO A 800 5.08 -107.50 -27.92
C PRO A 800 6.18 -106.57 -27.50
N ASP A 801 5.93 -106.03 -26.32
CA ASP A 801 6.79 -105.80 -25.15
C ASP A 801 8.04 -104.84 -25.15
N ALA A 802 7.88 -103.99 -24.27
CA ALA A 802 8.71 -103.59 -23.12
C ALA A 802 10.23 -103.19 -23.34
N ALA A 803 10.52 -102.11 -22.96
CA ALA A 803 11.43 -101.76 -21.79
C ALA A 803 11.96 -100.35 -21.87
N GLU A 804 11.70 -99.63 -20.84
CA GLU A 804 12.54 -98.68 -20.04
C GLU A 804 13.92 -98.33 -20.63
N THR A 805 14.30 -97.05 -20.69
CA THR A 805 14.95 -96.35 -19.69
C THR A 805 15.52 -94.99 -20.22
N ASP A 806 15.31 -94.11 -19.37
CA ASP A 806 16.20 -92.97 -18.89
C ASP A 806 16.74 -91.94 -19.82
N GLU A 807 16.44 -90.82 -19.37
CA GLU A 807 17.20 -89.56 -19.09
C GLU A 807 17.85 -88.77 -20.26
N ALA A 808 17.49 -87.61 -20.14
CA ALA A 808 18.24 -86.36 -20.07
C ALA A 808 17.95 -85.31 -21.15
N SER A 809 17.37 -84.27 -20.64
CA SER A 809 17.65 -82.88 -20.89
C SER A 809 17.80 -82.39 -22.33
N GLY A 810 16.90 -81.46 -22.63
CA GLY A 810 17.01 -80.57 -23.76
C GLY A 810 15.78 -79.70 -23.82
N GLY A 811 15.81 -78.54 -23.16
CA GLY A 811 14.72 -77.60 -23.09
C GLY A 811 14.26 -77.12 -24.47
N PRO A 812 13.06 -76.67 -24.54
CA PRO A 812 12.43 -76.20 -25.78
C PRO A 812 13.00 -74.85 -26.18
N ARG A 813 13.35 -74.78 -27.44
CA ARG A 813 13.75 -73.58 -28.15
C ARG A 813 12.56 -72.59 -28.15
N PRO A 814 12.74 -71.30 -27.75
CA PRO A 814 11.61 -70.36 -27.70
C PRO A 814 11.16 -70.00 -29.10
N GLU A 815 9.86 -69.95 -29.26
CA GLU A 815 9.17 -69.33 -30.38
C GLU A 815 9.50 -67.83 -30.43
N PRO A 816 9.62 -67.21 -31.59
CA PRO A 816 9.85 -65.75 -31.69
C PRO A 816 8.67 -64.99 -31.13
N ALA A 817 8.93 -64.16 -30.14
CA ALA A 817 7.98 -63.26 -29.50
C ALA A 817 7.34 -62.35 -30.54
N ARG A 818 6.04 -62.22 -30.57
CA ARG A 818 5.31 -61.16 -31.24
C ARG A 818 5.72 -59.82 -30.61
N PRO A 819 5.98 -58.73 -31.38
CA PRO A 819 6.31 -57.43 -30.82
C PRO A 819 5.09 -56.96 -30.00
N GLN A 820 5.28 -56.77 -28.70
CA GLN A 820 4.32 -56.10 -27.85
C GLN A 820 4.26 -54.62 -28.26
N ALA A 821 3.07 -54.06 -28.35
CA ALA A 821 2.84 -52.64 -28.54
C ALA A 821 3.53 -51.84 -27.42
N PRO A 822 4.17 -50.70 -27.71
CA PRO A 822 4.85 -49.90 -26.70
C PRO A 822 3.82 -49.47 -25.65
N ARG A 823 4.20 -49.62 -24.36
CA ARG A 823 3.42 -49.13 -23.24
C ARG A 823 3.47 -47.63 -23.23
N THR A 824 2.34 -46.94 -23.25
CA THR A 824 2.25 -45.48 -23.17
C THR A 824 1.62 -45.06 -21.85
N CYS A 825 2.06 -43.92 -21.31
CA CYS A 825 1.50 -43.33 -20.11
C CYS A 825 1.25 -41.79 -20.38
N GLU A 826 0.11 -41.27 -19.99
CA GLU A 826 -0.14 -39.82 -20.11
C GLU A 826 0.53 -39.04 -19.01
N LEU A 827 1.12 -37.86 -19.35
CA LEU A 827 1.78 -36.96 -18.42
C LEU A 827 0.85 -36.54 -17.27
N SER A 828 -0.44 -36.39 -17.55
CA SER A 828 -1.51 -36.07 -16.59
C SER A 828 -1.73 -37.14 -15.51
N SER A 829 -1.31 -38.37 -15.76
CA SER A 829 -1.47 -39.52 -14.86
C SER A 829 -0.30 -39.74 -13.92
N LEU A 830 0.81 -38.99 -14.10
CA LEU A 830 2.00 -39.11 -13.24
C LEU A 830 1.72 -38.49 -11.88
N ARG A 831 1.89 -39.31 -10.85
CA ARG A 831 1.86 -38.85 -9.46
C ARG A 831 3.26 -38.63 -8.96
N VAL A 832 3.63 -37.37 -8.67
CA VAL A 832 4.93 -37.01 -8.12
C VAL A 832 4.98 -37.41 -6.64
N GLY A 833 5.20 -38.70 -6.37
CA GLY A 833 5.15 -39.29 -5.02
C GLY A 833 6.26 -38.78 -4.08
N ALA A 834 7.38 -38.31 -4.62
CA ALA A 834 8.50 -37.78 -3.86
C ALA A 834 8.27 -36.36 -3.31
N TYR A 835 7.26 -35.63 -3.82
CA TYR A 835 6.94 -34.29 -3.32
C TYR A 835 5.73 -34.36 -2.36
N SER A 836 6.03 -34.15 -1.06
CA SER A 836 5.03 -34.37 0.03
C SER A 836 4.23 -33.13 0.42
N ARG A 837 4.50 -31.96 -0.14
CA ARG A 837 3.83 -30.70 0.23
C ARG A 837 2.59 -30.47 -0.62
N PRO A 838 1.43 -30.15 -0.02
CA PRO A 838 0.18 -29.98 -0.76
C PRO A 838 0.06 -28.65 -1.54
N THR A 839 0.97 -27.70 -1.30
CA THR A 839 0.97 -26.38 -1.94
C THR A 839 2.37 -25.84 -2.18
N ILE A 840 2.59 -25.22 -3.33
CA ILE A 840 3.83 -24.54 -3.71
C ILE A 840 3.73 -23.06 -3.26
N LYS A 841 4.63 -22.58 -2.41
CA LYS A 841 4.60 -21.22 -1.84
C LYS A 841 5.88 -20.43 -2.06
N SER A 842 6.99 -21.05 -2.44
CA SER A 842 8.29 -20.43 -2.63
C SER A 842 8.96 -20.91 -3.92
N ARG A 843 9.99 -20.20 -4.39
CA ARG A 843 10.83 -20.65 -5.51
C ARG A 843 11.48 -21.99 -5.22
N GLN A 844 11.91 -22.21 -3.98
CA GLN A 844 12.50 -23.48 -3.56
C GLN A 844 11.49 -24.63 -3.68
N ASP A 845 10.20 -24.40 -3.35
CA ASP A 845 9.17 -25.43 -3.52
C ASP A 845 8.94 -25.76 -5.01
N VAL A 846 9.11 -24.79 -5.92
CA VAL A 846 9.04 -25.02 -7.37
C VAL A 846 10.21 -25.87 -7.83
N ASP A 847 11.43 -25.57 -7.38
CA ASP A 847 12.65 -26.31 -7.75
C ASP A 847 12.56 -27.75 -7.23
N ASP A 848 12.17 -27.94 -5.98
CA ASP A 848 11.98 -29.25 -5.35
C ASP A 848 10.89 -30.09 -6.10
N TYR A 849 9.78 -29.46 -6.52
CA TYR A 849 8.72 -30.12 -7.30
C TYR A 849 9.19 -30.52 -8.69
N LEU A 850 9.93 -29.65 -9.38
CA LEU A 850 10.45 -29.92 -10.73
C LEU A 850 11.51 -31.03 -10.70
N GLU A 851 12.35 -31.08 -9.67
CA GLU A 851 13.34 -32.15 -9.48
C GLU A 851 12.65 -33.51 -9.24
N ALA A 852 11.63 -33.55 -8.39
CA ALA A 852 10.86 -34.75 -8.13
C ALA A 852 10.07 -35.21 -9.38
N LEU A 853 9.50 -34.30 -10.16
CA LEU A 853 8.83 -34.60 -11.42
C LEU A 853 9.79 -35.15 -12.48
N ARG A 854 10.99 -34.57 -12.57
CA ARG A 854 12.04 -35.01 -13.47
C ARG A 854 12.48 -36.43 -13.15
N ALA A 855 12.72 -36.75 -11.89
CA ALA A 855 13.10 -38.09 -11.45
C ALA A 855 12.02 -39.14 -11.81
N GLU A 856 10.75 -38.80 -11.65
CA GLU A 856 9.63 -39.70 -12.00
C GLU A 856 9.54 -39.93 -13.53
N LEU A 857 9.78 -38.88 -14.33
CA LEU A 857 9.79 -38.98 -15.79
C LEU A 857 10.98 -39.82 -16.28
N GLU A 858 12.18 -39.62 -15.72
CA GLU A 858 13.38 -40.39 -16.05
C GLU A 858 13.18 -41.87 -15.71
N ALA A 859 12.59 -42.18 -14.55
CA ALA A 859 12.25 -43.57 -14.17
C ALA A 859 11.27 -44.22 -15.15
N LYS A 860 10.26 -43.51 -15.66
CA LYS A 860 9.34 -44.05 -16.66
C LYS A 860 10.00 -44.30 -18.02
N VAL A 861 10.88 -43.41 -18.45
CA VAL A 861 11.64 -43.56 -19.69
C VAL A 861 12.62 -44.75 -19.57
N ASP A 862 13.27 -44.91 -18.43
CA ASP A 862 14.18 -46.01 -18.16
C ASP A 862 13.46 -47.37 -18.13
N ASP A 863 12.18 -47.38 -17.69
CA ASP A 863 11.28 -48.57 -17.77
C ASP A 863 10.73 -48.83 -19.19
N GLY A 864 11.16 -48.04 -20.19
CA GLY A 864 10.75 -48.18 -21.60
C GLY A 864 9.32 -47.74 -21.88
N ILE A 865 8.77 -46.86 -21.02
CA ILE A 865 7.41 -46.34 -21.20
C ILE A 865 7.47 -45.00 -21.93
N ILE A 866 6.72 -44.87 -23.01
CA ILE A 866 6.59 -43.60 -23.73
C ILE A 866 5.60 -42.70 -23.01
N VAL A 867 6.07 -41.53 -22.51
CA VAL A 867 5.21 -40.54 -21.85
C VAL A 867 4.62 -39.62 -22.91
N THR A 868 3.28 -39.59 -23.03
CA THR A 868 2.55 -38.73 -23.95
C THR A 868 2.00 -37.51 -23.21
N ARG A 869 1.90 -36.38 -23.88
CA ARG A 869 1.45 -35.08 -23.33
C ARG A 869 -0.06 -34.96 -23.47
#